data_aabaf8811972ada72e63a71ffdda9443
#
_entry.id   aabaf8811972ada72e63a71ffdda9443
#
_cell.length_a   1.000
_cell.length_b   1.000
_cell.length_c   1.000
_cell.angle_alpha   90.00
_cell.angle_beta   90.00
_cell.angle_gamma   90.00
#
_symmetry.space_group_name_H-M   'P 1'
#
loop_
_entity.id
_entity.type
_entity.pdbx_description
1 polymer ?
#
loop_
_entity_poly.entity_id
_entity_poly.type
_entity_poly.pdbx_seq_one_letter_code
_entity_poly.pdbx_strand_id
1 'polypeptide(L)'
;MKQLVLFACFLYSISAISQDIKSPSEFLGYELGTQFTRHHEVVDYYEYLAEVAPDRVQLTIYGKTNERRPLLLAYVSSADNIKNLESIREEHLKTTTGTGNASKAIVWLSYNVHGNESVSTEASMQTIYELLTNKANYLENTVVIIDPCINPDGRDRYVNWYNENKNTPNNVDPNSKEHHEGWLSGRANHYMFDLNRDWAWLTQVESQQRLKMYNQWLPHVHVDFHEQGVNNPYYFAPAAEPFHEVITDFQRDFQVTIGKNHAKYFDAKGWFYFTKEVFDLLYPSYGDTYPMYNGSIGMTYEQGGSGRAGLGVITAIGDTLTLKDRIEHHFTTGISTVEVAAANAQKLNDEFKKFYQPKNYKYKSYVLNGDGDKIRALTSLLDQHHIEYGAGNGSSVKGFDYASGKTGSTKTSSNSLVVSTNQTKGTLVKVLFEPNAKLSDSLTYDITAWSLPYAYGLDAIASESLVQINKSSTDKNVAISLDPKAYAYITDWNSMDDARFLADLLKEEVRVRYTEKPFTLNGKKYDRGSLIITNTDNKYKKGFLSLLEESAKKNNKTLTATNTGFVDNGKDFGSSSVSMISDTKIAVLRGEPTSTLQFGEIWHFFEQQLNYPVSILDSDYWNQVDLSKYDVLVLPDGYYGNSLDEDQLQRLKDWVKSGGKLIAMGGAINGINGEKGFGIKARETKKDTTLTLESYDISERESIKNAITGAIFKTKVDNTHPLAYGYKDTYFSLKLGDDAYEYLDNGTAVYLDKDTAPVAGFAGSDAQKKIGKTLIFGVENYGRGQVVYMVDNPLFRGFWENGKLFFVNALFMVN
;
A
#
# COMPACT_ATOMS: atom_id res chain seq x y z
N MET A 1 24.78 -87.40 -7.75
CA MET A 1 25.21 -85.98 -8.01
C MET A 1 24.01 -85.09 -7.93
N LYS A 2 23.82 -84.45 -6.80
CA LYS A 2 22.81 -83.46 -6.62
C LYS A 2 23.53 -82.14 -6.24
N GLN A 3 23.52 -81.16 -7.14
CA GLN A 3 24.06 -79.83 -6.88
C GLN A 3 23.05 -79.06 -6.03
N LEU A 4 23.51 -78.68 -4.86
CA LEU A 4 22.78 -77.72 -4.00
C LEU A 4 23.11 -76.24 -4.49
N VAL A 5 22.12 -75.53 -5.02
CA VAL A 5 22.24 -74.13 -5.32
C VAL A 5 21.82 -73.36 -4.04
N LEU A 6 22.82 -72.76 -3.38
CA LEU A 6 22.59 -71.80 -2.27
C LEU A 6 22.17 -70.45 -2.86
N PHE A 7 20.93 -70.04 -2.63
CA PHE A 7 20.42 -68.69 -2.92
C PHE A 7 20.78 -67.81 -1.73
N ALA A 8 21.82 -67.01 -1.87
CA ALA A 8 22.16 -65.98 -0.89
C ALA A 8 21.24 -64.77 -1.11
N CYS A 9 20.21 -64.62 -0.28
CA CYS A 9 19.47 -63.37 -0.20
C CYS A 9 20.33 -62.33 0.47
N PHE A 10 20.87 -61.42 -0.33
CA PHE A 10 21.45 -60.18 0.16
C PHE A 10 20.25 -59.28 0.60
N LEU A 11 19.94 -59.27 1.86
CA LEU A 11 19.12 -58.22 2.52
C LEU A 11 19.96 -56.96 2.49
N TYR A 12 19.77 -56.11 1.50
CA TYR A 12 20.13 -54.69 1.59
C TYR A 12 19.24 -54.06 2.66
N SER A 13 19.71 -54.02 3.89
CA SER A 13 19.23 -53.09 4.90
C SER A 13 19.59 -51.68 4.38
N ILE A 14 18.63 -51.00 3.77
CA ILE A 14 18.72 -49.56 3.62
C ILE A 14 18.65 -49.04 5.04
N SER A 15 19.78 -48.89 5.68
CA SER A 15 19.93 -48.03 6.83
C SER A 15 19.62 -46.63 6.28
N ALA A 16 18.44 -46.13 6.59
CA ALA A 16 18.19 -44.71 6.47
C ALA A 16 19.22 -44.02 7.40
N ILE A 17 20.36 -43.66 6.83
CA ILE A 17 21.28 -42.75 7.51
C ILE A 17 20.47 -41.49 7.62
N SER A 18 19.94 -41.20 8.81
CA SER A 18 19.42 -39.86 9.13
C SER A 18 20.59 -38.94 8.85
N GLN A 19 20.55 -38.24 7.74
CA GLN A 19 21.55 -37.26 7.41
C GLN A 19 21.39 -36.17 8.44
N ASP A 20 22.42 -35.88 9.24
CA ASP A 20 22.36 -34.79 10.20
C ASP A 20 22.04 -33.49 9.47
N ILE A 21 21.03 -32.77 9.96
CA ILE A 21 20.59 -31.52 9.37
C ILE A 21 21.72 -30.50 9.57
N LYS A 22 22.28 -29.98 8.48
CA LYS A 22 23.30 -28.94 8.53
C LYS A 22 22.72 -27.64 9.09
N SER A 23 23.45 -27.02 10.00
CA SER A 23 23.19 -25.65 10.41
C SER A 23 23.33 -24.67 9.23
N PRO A 24 22.75 -23.46 9.33
CA PRO A 24 22.95 -22.43 8.29
C PRO A 24 24.44 -22.20 7.96
N SER A 25 25.29 -22.12 8.97
CA SER A 25 26.74 -21.91 8.80
C SER A 25 27.44 -23.06 8.05
N GLU A 26 27.07 -24.31 8.36
CA GLU A 26 27.65 -25.49 7.68
C GLU A 26 27.16 -25.58 6.22
N PHE A 27 25.92 -25.18 5.93
CA PHE A 27 25.38 -25.20 4.58
C PHE A 27 25.98 -24.08 3.72
N LEU A 28 26.01 -22.87 4.25
CA LEU A 28 26.48 -21.67 3.54
C LEU A 28 28.02 -21.65 3.39
N GLY A 29 28.77 -22.40 4.22
CA GLY A 29 30.21 -22.45 4.18
C GLY A 29 30.90 -21.23 4.84
N TYR A 30 30.13 -20.42 5.57
CA TYR A 30 30.62 -19.33 6.40
C TYR A 30 29.79 -19.21 7.68
N GLU A 31 30.34 -18.64 8.73
CA GLU A 31 29.63 -18.45 10.00
C GLU A 31 28.49 -17.43 9.82
N LEU A 32 27.25 -17.80 10.17
CA LEU A 32 26.08 -16.95 10.09
C LEU A 32 26.31 -15.64 10.87
N GLY A 33 26.03 -14.51 10.24
CA GLY A 33 26.27 -13.19 10.82
C GLY A 33 27.66 -12.59 10.51
N THR A 34 28.53 -13.27 9.75
CA THR A 34 29.77 -12.71 9.23
C THR A 34 29.63 -12.10 7.83
N GLN A 35 28.56 -12.42 7.13
CA GLN A 35 28.16 -11.90 5.83
C GLN A 35 26.65 -11.80 5.77
N PHE A 36 26.12 -11.00 4.84
CA PHE A 36 24.71 -11.07 4.47
C PHE A 36 24.49 -12.14 3.40
N THR A 37 23.51 -13.00 3.62
CA THR A 37 23.12 -14.06 2.70
C THR A 37 22.24 -13.51 1.60
N ARG A 38 22.56 -13.77 0.31
CA ARG A 38 21.68 -13.37 -0.81
C ARG A 38 20.43 -14.21 -0.84
N HIS A 39 19.36 -13.66 -1.43
CA HIS A 39 18.05 -14.33 -1.42
C HIS A 39 18.09 -15.75 -2.02
N HIS A 40 18.82 -15.98 -3.10
CA HIS A 40 18.92 -17.32 -3.70
C HIS A 40 19.56 -18.34 -2.76
N GLU A 41 20.60 -17.96 -2.00
CA GLU A 41 21.24 -18.84 -1.00
C GLU A 41 20.29 -19.19 0.16
N VAL A 42 19.40 -18.24 0.52
CA VAL A 42 18.33 -18.50 1.50
C VAL A 42 17.35 -19.52 0.94
N VAL A 43 16.91 -19.37 -0.30
CA VAL A 43 16.02 -20.33 -0.97
C VAL A 43 16.68 -21.71 -1.03
N ASP A 44 17.93 -21.79 -1.46
CA ASP A 44 18.72 -23.05 -1.54
C ASP A 44 18.78 -23.74 -0.17
N TYR A 45 18.95 -22.98 0.93
CA TYR A 45 18.97 -23.54 2.28
C TYR A 45 17.61 -24.13 2.69
N TYR A 46 16.50 -23.44 2.40
CA TYR A 46 15.18 -23.95 2.68
C TYR A 46 14.81 -25.18 1.82
N GLU A 47 15.23 -25.20 0.55
CA GLU A 47 15.09 -26.37 -0.34
C GLU A 47 15.88 -27.56 0.20
N TYR A 48 17.13 -27.35 0.64
CA TYR A 48 17.94 -28.37 1.31
C TYR A 48 17.22 -28.93 2.54
N LEU A 49 16.63 -28.09 3.42
CA LEU A 49 15.93 -28.55 4.61
C LEU A 49 14.70 -29.41 4.26
N ALA A 50 13.97 -29.05 3.21
CA ALA A 50 12.84 -29.86 2.74
C ALA A 50 13.27 -31.20 2.11
N GLU A 51 14.46 -31.25 1.51
CA GLU A 51 15.04 -32.48 0.97
C GLU A 51 15.48 -33.45 2.08
N VAL A 52 16.15 -32.95 3.13
CA VAL A 52 16.69 -33.80 4.22
C VAL A 52 15.70 -34.11 5.33
N ALA A 53 14.62 -33.32 5.46
CA ALA A 53 13.56 -33.51 6.46
C ALA A 53 12.16 -33.40 5.84
N PRO A 54 11.83 -34.17 4.76
CA PRO A 54 10.56 -34.04 4.03
C PRO A 54 9.32 -34.41 4.84
N ASP A 55 9.51 -35.10 5.94
CA ASP A 55 8.44 -35.48 6.89
C ASP A 55 8.12 -34.36 7.89
N ARG A 56 8.95 -33.30 7.98
CA ARG A 56 8.82 -32.19 8.92
C ARG A 56 8.77 -30.80 8.26
N VAL A 57 9.18 -30.70 7.00
CA VAL A 57 9.21 -29.46 6.22
C VAL A 57 8.53 -29.65 4.88
N GLN A 58 7.56 -28.81 4.59
CA GLN A 58 6.95 -28.71 3.25
C GLN A 58 7.11 -27.27 2.75
N LEU A 59 7.58 -27.11 1.49
CA LEU A 59 7.75 -25.80 0.87
C LEU A 59 6.64 -25.50 -0.15
N THR A 60 6.35 -24.21 -0.29
CA THR A 60 5.50 -23.69 -1.35
C THR A 60 6.10 -22.40 -1.89
N ILE A 61 6.39 -22.35 -3.19
CA ILE A 61 6.62 -21.10 -3.89
C ILE A 61 5.25 -20.50 -4.21
N TYR A 62 4.88 -19.43 -3.49
CA TYR A 62 3.55 -18.84 -3.60
C TYR A 62 3.45 -17.72 -4.64
N GLY A 63 4.60 -17.31 -5.21
CA GLY A 63 4.64 -16.30 -6.25
C GLY A 63 6.05 -15.89 -6.64
N LYS A 64 6.12 -14.77 -7.35
CA LYS A 64 7.37 -14.09 -7.74
C LYS A 64 7.21 -12.58 -7.62
N THR A 65 8.30 -11.90 -7.29
CA THR A 65 8.39 -10.44 -7.30
C THR A 65 8.40 -9.87 -8.73
N ASN A 66 8.36 -8.54 -8.84
CA ASN A 66 8.54 -7.85 -10.12
C ASN A 66 9.90 -8.16 -10.77
N GLU A 67 10.95 -8.37 -9.98
CA GLU A 67 12.29 -8.78 -10.45
C GLU A 67 12.44 -10.31 -10.60
N ARG A 68 11.32 -11.05 -10.51
CA ARG A 68 11.20 -12.51 -10.75
C ARG A 68 11.84 -13.40 -9.68
N ARG A 69 12.16 -12.87 -8.50
CA ARG A 69 12.63 -13.67 -7.36
C ARG A 69 11.49 -14.49 -6.79
N PRO A 70 11.71 -15.76 -6.40
CA PRO A 70 10.65 -16.58 -5.81
C PRO A 70 10.27 -16.06 -4.43
N LEU A 71 8.96 -16.12 -4.13
CA LEU A 71 8.39 -15.91 -2.81
C LEU A 71 8.05 -17.27 -2.21
N LEU A 72 8.62 -17.59 -1.05
CA LEU A 72 8.65 -18.92 -0.45
C LEU A 72 7.92 -18.96 0.89
N LEU A 73 7.14 -20.01 1.15
CA LEU A 73 6.66 -20.39 2.47
C LEU A 73 7.19 -21.77 2.85
N ALA A 74 7.66 -21.90 4.08
CA ALA A 74 7.98 -23.18 4.70
C ALA A 74 6.94 -23.51 5.78
N TYR A 75 6.29 -24.67 5.66
CA TYR A 75 5.44 -25.25 6.70
C TYR A 75 6.29 -26.23 7.50
N VAL A 76 6.43 -25.95 8.79
CA VAL A 76 7.30 -26.72 9.70
C VAL A 76 6.46 -27.26 10.84
N SER A 77 6.46 -28.59 11.01
CA SER A 77 5.69 -29.25 12.07
C SER A 77 6.24 -30.65 12.37
N SER A 78 5.62 -31.39 13.32
CA SER A 78 5.91 -32.80 13.52
C SER A 78 5.54 -33.66 12.29
N ALA A 79 6.13 -34.82 12.15
CA ALA A 79 5.87 -35.72 11.01
C ALA A 79 4.39 -36.05 10.85
N ASP A 80 3.69 -36.32 11.95
CA ASP A 80 2.25 -36.59 11.93
C ASP A 80 1.44 -35.36 11.48
N ASN A 81 1.84 -34.17 11.89
CA ASN A 81 1.16 -32.93 11.50
C ASN A 81 1.42 -32.59 10.02
N ILE A 82 2.63 -32.74 9.50
CA ILE A 82 2.94 -32.53 8.06
C ILE A 82 2.18 -33.52 7.20
N LYS A 83 2.11 -34.81 7.59
CA LYS A 83 1.31 -35.81 6.89
C LYS A 83 -0.18 -35.43 6.81
N ASN A 84 -0.72 -34.74 7.81
CA ASN A 84 -2.11 -34.32 7.92
C ASN A 84 -2.32 -32.80 7.69
N LEU A 85 -1.35 -32.11 7.09
CA LEU A 85 -1.29 -30.66 7.04
C LEU A 85 -2.56 -30.02 6.46
N GLU A 86 -3.07 -30.58 5.37
CA GLU A 86 -4.29 -30.08 4.71
C GLU A 86 -5.52 -30.27 5.60
N SER A 87 -5.65 -31.43 6.26
CA SER A 87 -6.75 -31.67 7.20
C SER A 87 -6.71 -30.69 8.39
N ILE A 88 -5.51 -30.40 8.93
CA ILE A 88 -5.33 -29.41 10.01
C ILE A 88 -5.79 -28.04 9.54
N ARG A 89 -5.40 -27.61 8.34
CA ARG A 89 -5.79 -26.34 7.71
C ARG A 89 -7.31 -26.26 7.55
N GLU A 90 -7.94 -27.29 6.98
CA GLU A 90 -9.40 -27.32 6.76
C GLU A 90 -10.17 -27.28 8.07
N GLU A 91 -9.78 -28.06 9.08
CA GLU A 91 -10.44 -28.07 10.39
C GLU A 91 -10.29 -26.71 11.09
N HIS A 92 -9.11 -26.07 10.96
CA HIS A 92 -8.91 -24.72 11.46
C HIS A 92 -9.85 -23.71 10.78
N LEU A 93 -9.93 -23.72 9.45
CA LEU A 93 -10.80 -22.79 8.72
C LEU A 93 -12.29 -22.99 9.04
N LYS A 94 -12.74 -24.24 9.29
CA LYS A 94 -14.11 -24.51 9.73
C LYS A 94 -14.46 -23.84 11.07
N THR A 95 -13.47 -23.51 11.90
CA THR A 95 -13.72 -22.80 13.17
C THR A 95 -14.27 -21.39 12.93
N THR A 96 -13.94 -20.74 11.80
CA THR A 96 -14.46 -19.41 11.43
C THR A 96 -15.97 -19.41 11.18
N THR A 97 -16.55 -20.58 10.88
CA THR A 97 -18.00 -20.78 10.73
C THR A 97 -18.63 -21.48 11.95
N GLY A 98 -17.87 -21.69 13.02
CA GLY A 98 -18.32 -22.29 14.27
C GLY A 98 -18.39 -23.84 14.26
N THR A 99 -18.01 -24.54 13.20
CA THR A 99 -18.17 -25.99 13.04
C THR A 99 -16.90 -26.81 13.23
N GLY A 100 -15.71 -26.20 13.14
CA GLY A 100 -14.42 -26.89 13.25
C GLY A 100 -14.05 -27.29 14.68
N ASN A 101 -13.16 -28.27 14.79
CA ASN A 101 -12.57 -28.76 16.05
C ASN A 101 -11.03 -28.82 15.92
N ALA A 102 -10.42 -27.67 15.66
CA ALA A 102 -8.96 -27.52 15.53
C ALA A 102 -8.27 -27.67 16.89
N SER A 103 -7.06 -28.24 16.89
CA SER A 103 -6.30 -28.50 18.12
C SER A 103 -4.83 -28.02 18.03
N LYS A 104 -4.35 -27.68 16.83
CA LYS A 104 -2.99 -27.18 16.64
C LYS A 104 -3.00 -25.67 16.56
N ALA A 105 -2.01 -25.02 17.16
CA ALA A 105 -1.80 -23.58 16.96
C ALA A 105 -1.08 -23.34 15.63
N ILE A 106 -1.54 -22.37 14.86
CA ILE A 106 -0.90 -21.94 13.62
C ILE A 106 -0.17 -20.64 13.92
N VAL A 107 1.17 -20.65 13.72
CA VAL A 107 2.06 -19.51 13.94
C VAL A 107 2.68 -19.11 12.63
N TRP A 108 2.52 -17.85 12.22
CA TRP A 108 3.15 -17.29 11.01
C TRP A 108 4.24 -16.32 11.41
N LEU A 109 5.47 -16.62 10.99
CA LEU A 109 6.66 -15.78 11.18
C LEU A 109 7.05 -15.14 9.85
N SER A 110 6.86 -13.83 9.75
CA SER A 110 7.15 -13.02 8.57
C SER A 110 8.46 -12.29 8.73
N TYR A 111 9.39 -12.47 7.82
CA TYR A 111 10.71 -11.87 7.88
C TYR A 111 10.97 -10.96 6.69
N ASN A 112 11.70 -9.86 6.91
CA ASN A 112 12.28 -8.99 5.89
C ASN A 112 11.25 -8.35 4.94
N VAL A 113 10.18 -7.79 5.48
CA VAL A 113 9.24 -6.97 4.70
C VAL A 113 9.90 -5.68 4.20
N HIS A 114 10.82 -5.11 4.99
CA HIS A 114 11.75 -4.09 4.56
C HIS A 114 13.09 -4.72 4.22
N GLY A 115 13.52 -4.64 2.97
CA GLY A 115 14.66 -5.40 2.49
C GLY A 115 16.01 -5.03 3.13
N ASN A 116 16.21 -3.76 3.52
CA ASN A 116 17.41 -3.31 4.24
C ASN A 116 17.39 -3.58 5.76
N GLU A 117 16.28 -4.05 6.30
CA GLU A 117 16.17 -4.63 7.64
C GLU A 117 16.57 -6.12 7.59
N SER A 118 17.78 -6.36 7.14
CA SER A 118 18.20 -7.64 6.55
C SER A 118 18.55 -8.71 7.57
N VAL A 119 18.67 -8.39 8.87
CA VAL A 119 18.98 -9.37 9.93
C VAL A 119 17.87 -10.42 10.06
N SER A 120 16.63 -10.06 9.82
CA SER A 120 15.50 -10.94 10.08
C SER A 120 15.55 -12.20 9.21
N THR A 121 15.93 -12.11 7.93
CA THR A 121 16.12 -13.29 7.06
C THR A 121 17.23 -14.22 7.58
N GLU A 122 18.35 -13.67 8.08
CA GLU A 122 19.41 -14.48 8.70
C GLU A 122 18.86 -15.23 9.93
N ALA A 123 18.09 -14.53 10.78
CA ALA A 123 17.45 -15.14 11.95
C ALA A 123 16.42 -16.21 11.56
N SER A 124 15.74 -16.08 10.41
CA SER A 124 14.78 -17.09 9.92
C SER A 124 15.43 -18.45 9.68
N MET A 125 16.65 -18.45 9.11
CA MET A 125 17.41 -19.67 8.85
C MET A 125 17.84 -20.37 10.17
N GLN A 126 18.24 -19.59 11.16
CA GLN A 126 18.58 -20.13 12.48
C GLN A 126 17.32 -20.66 13.20
N THR A 127 16.17 -19.96 13.05
CA THR A 127 14.91 -20.34 13.67
C THR A 127 14.39 -21.68 13.15
N ILE A 128 14.37 -21.90 11.83
CA ILE A 128 13.91 -23.17 11.25
C ILE A 128 14.85 -24.33 11.64
N TYR A 129 16.17 -24.11 11.64
CA TYR A 129 17.14 -25.11 12.06
C TYR A 129 16.89 -25.56 13.51
N GLU A 130 16.69 -24.62 14.43
CA GLU A 130 16.46 -24.90 15.84
C GLU A 130 15.13 -25.63 16.07
N LEU A 131 14.07 -25.26 15.34
CA LEU A 131 12.79 -25.95 15.38
C LEU A 131 12.90 -27.40 14.89
N LEU A 132 13.75 -27.69 13.94
CA LEU A 132 13.94 -29.04 13.41
C LEU A 132 14.88 -29.91 14.28
N THR A 133 15.65 -29.29 15.17
CA THR A 133 16.65 -29.97 16.01
C THR A 133 16.30 -29.90 17.51
N ASN A 134 16.73 -28.87 18.19
CA ASN A 134 16.66 -28.79 19.66
C ASN A 134 15.26 -28.46 20.20
N LYS A 135 14.36 -27.89 19.37
CA LYS A 135 13.02 -27.45 19.76
C LYS A 135 11.88 -28.18 19.03
N ALA A 136 12.19 -29.37 18.50
CA ALA A 136 11.20 -30.18 17.77
C ALA A 136 9.96 -30.54 18.60
N ASN A 137 10.04 -30.56 19.92
CA ASN A 137 8.90 -30.80 20.82
C ASN A 137 7.81 -29.72 20.73
N TYR A 138 8.14 -28.47 20.32
CA TYR A 138 7.12 -27.43 20.11
C TYR A 138 6.23 -27.73 18.90
N LEU A 139 6.77 -28.46 17.92
CA LEU A 139 6.08 -28.80 16.68
C LEU A 139 4.95 -29.83 16.85
N GLU A 140 4.88 -30.52 17.98
CA GLU A 140 3.79 -31.47 18.30
C GLU A 140 2.41 -30.74 18.34
N ASN A 141 2.40 -29.52 18.85
CA ASN A 141 1.18 -28.72 19.05
C ASN A 141 1.06 -27.52 18.09
N THR A 142 2.03 -27.32 17.19
CA THR A 142 2.03 -26.16 16.28
C THR A 142 2.27 -26.57 14.83
N VAL A 143 1.71 -25.78 13.92
CA VAL A 143 2.17 -25.63 12.54
C VAL A 143 2.79 -24.25 12.45
N VAL A 144 4.10 -24.20 12.21
CA VAL A 144 4.85 -22.94 12.03
C VAL A 144 4.99 -22.67 10.54
N ILE A 145 4.49 -21.54 10.10
CA ILE A 145 4.62 -21.04 8.73
C ILE A 145 5.70 -19.97 8.74
N ILE A 146 6.77 -20.17 7.98
CA ILE A 146 7.88 -19.25 7.89
C ILE A 146 7.90 -18.63 6.49
N ASP A 147 7.79 -17.31 6.40
CA ASP A 147 8.07 -16.49 5.21
C ASP A 147 9.45 -15.86 5.38
N PRO A 148 10.53 -16.45 4.86
CA PRO A 148 11.89 -16.05 5.19
C PRO A 148 12.32 -14.71 4.61
N CYS A 149 11.63 -14.24 3.55
CA CYS A 149 11.94 -12.97 2.90
C CYS A 149 10.78 -12.50 2.02
N ILE A 150 9.97 -11.60 2.56
CA ILE A 150 8.81 -11.02 1.87
C ILE A 150 9.23 -10.07 0.75
N ASN A 151 10.35 -9.36 0.93
CA ASN A 151 10.89 -8.36 -0.01
C ASN A 151 12.29 -8.73 -0.52
N PRO A 152 12.40 -9.78 -1.34
CA PRO A 152 13.70 -10.20 -1.84
C PRO A 152 14.34 -9.18 -2.81
N ASP A 153 13.56 -8.35 -3.50
CA ASP A 153 14.07 -7.30 -4.38
C ASP A 153 14.77 -6.20 -3.57
N GLY A 154 14.15 -5.74 -2.48
CA GLY A 154 14.75 -4.79 -1.56
C GLY A 154 15.97 -5.36 -0.83
N ARG A 155 15.88 -6.63 -0.38
CA ARG A 155 16.98 -7.31 0.30
C ARG A 155 18.22 -7.40 -0.60
N ASP A 156 18.08 -7.92 -1.80
CA ASP A 156 19.24 -8.08 -2.71
C ASP A 156 19.80 -6.73 -3.13
N ARG A 157 18.97 -5.68 -3.24
CA ARG A 157 19.44 -4.31 -3.45
C ARG A 157 20.37 -3.86 -2.33
N TYR A 158 19.95 -4.03 -1.07
CA TYR A 158 20.77 -3.69 0.10
C TYR A 158 22.02 -4.54 0.19
N VAL A 159 21.92 -5.86 0.09
CA VAL A 159 23.07 -6.78 0.23
C VAL A 159 24.12 -6.52 -0.85
N ASN A 160 23.71 -6.28 -2.09
CA ASN A 160 24.65 -5.96 -3.17
C ASN A 160 25.32 -4.61 -2.92
N TRP A 161 24.52 -3.56 -2.58
CA TRP A 161 25.08 -2.26 -2.23
C TRP A 161 26.07 -2.34 -1.05
N TYR A 162 25.72 -3.09 0.01
CA TYR A 162 26.61 -3.26 1.18
C TYR A 162 27.93 -3.91 0.78
N ASN A 163 27.88 -4.99 0.01
CA ASN A 163 29.10 -5.70 -0.45
C ASN A 163 29.99 -4.85 -1.38
N GLU A 164 29.44 -3.90 -2.12
CA GLU A 164 30.18 -2.94 -2.94
C GLU A 164 30.85 -1.83 -2.12
N ASN A 165 30.33 -1.50 -0.94
CA ASN A 165 30.73 -0.34 -0.15
C ASN A 165 31.46 -0.70 1.17
N LYS A 166 31.35 -1.94 1.67
CA LYS A 166 31.97 -2.35 2.92
C LYS A 166 33.48 -2.42 2.83
N ASN A 167 34.14 -2.14 3.94
CA ASN A 167 35.58 -2.41 4.10
C ASN A 167 35.85 -3.89 4.39
N THR A 168 37.14 -4.29 4.34
CA THR A 168 37.61 -5.61 4.75
C THR A 168 38.86 -5.43 5.64
N PRO A 169 38.78 -5.70 6.97
CA PRO A 169 37.55 -6.00 7.73
C PRO A 169 36.53 -4.85 7.67
N ASN A 170 35.25 -5.15 7.99
CA ASN A 170 34.18 -4.14 8.04
C ASN A 170 34.54 -3.02 9.04
N ASN A 171 34.14 -1.80 8.74
CA ASN A 171 34.38 -0.64 9.57
C ASN A 171 33.15 -0.36 10.45
N VAL A 172 33.33 -0.35 11.77
CA VAL A 172 32.23 -0.11 12.73
C VAL A 172 31.96 1.38 13.00
N ASP A 173 32.73 2.30 12.42
CA ASP A 173 32.51 3.74 12.54
C ASP A 173 31.21 4.11 11.81
N PRO A 174 30.18 4.66 12.50
CA PRO A 174 28.90 5.00 11.90
C PRO A 174 28.97 6.06 10.78
N ASN A 175 30.11 6.75 10.61
CA ASN A 175 30.36 7.69 9.51
C ASN A 175 30.93 7.02 8.24
N SER A 176 31.31 5.75 8.32
CA SER A 176 31.81 4.99 7.16
C SER A 176 30.72 4.83 6.11
N LYS A 177 31.10 4.82 4.81
CA LYS A 177 30.16 4.66 3.68
C LYS A 177 29.26 3.44 3.82
N GLU A 178 29.75 2.35 4.40
CA GLU A 178 28.96 1.10 4.58
C GLU A 178 27.77 1.24 5.55
N HIS A 179 27.59 2.39 6.20
CA HIS A 179 26.45 2.74 7.05
C HIS A 179 25.51 3.78 6.42
N HIS A 180 25.74 4.15 5.16
CA HIS A 180 24.97 5.19 4.46
C HIS A 180 24.52 4.70 3.08
N GLU A 181 23.42 3.96 3.08
CA GLU A 181 22.75 3.51 1.85
C GLU A 181 22.34 4.72 0.99
N GLY A 182 22.34 4.56 -0.33
CA GLY A 182 21.98 5.62 -1.27
C GLY A 182 20.46 5.83 -1.40
N TRP A 183 20.09 6.76 -2.29
CA TRP A 183 18.68 7.16 -2.50
C TRP A 183 17.78 5.98 -2.87
N LEU A 184 18.19 5.04 -3.69
CA LEU A 184 17.47 3.77 -3.90
C LEU A 184 17.76 2.81 -2.74
N SER A 185 17.16 3.05 -1.59
CA SER A 185 17.35 2.17 -0.45
C SER A 185 16.67 0.81 -0.62
N GLY A 186 17.18 -0.19 0.07
CA GLY A 186 16.62 -1.54 0.08
C GLY A 186 15.33 -1.66 0.91
N ARG A 187 14.87 -0.61 1.59
CA ARG A 187 13.64 -0.66 2.40
C ARG A 187 12.45 -1.13 1.58
N ALA A 188 12.20 -0.46 0.47
CA ALA A 188 11.04 -0.67 -0.37
C ALA A 188 11.23 -1.81 -1.40
N ASN A 189 10.13 -2.28 -2.01
CA ASN A 189 10.15 -3.27 -3.10
C ASN A 189 10.68 -2.68 -4.42
N HIS A 190 10.46 -3.37 -5.55
CA HIS A 190 10.85 -2.89 -6.88
C HIS A 190 10.32 -1.49 -7.21
N TYR A 191 9.02 -1.26 -7.02
CA TYR A 191 8.37 0.03 -7.30
C TYR A 191 8.48 1.05 -6.16
N MET A 192 9.39 0.86 -5.22
CA MET A 192 9.58 1.75 -4.07
C MET A 192 8.35 1.86 -3.15
N PHE A 193 7.53 0.82 -3.06
CA PHE A 193 6.45 0.73 -2.09
C PHE A 193 6.91 0.11 -0.78
N ASP A 194 6.40 0.65 0.32
CA ASP A 194 6.52 0.04 1.64
C ASP A 194 5.49 -1.10 1.77
N LEU A 195 5.95 -2.34 1.73
CA LEU A 195 5.08 -3.53 1.81
C LEU A 195 4.41 -3.68 3.18
N ASN A 196 4.92 -3.00 4.23
CA ASN A 196 4.25 -2.89 5.53
C ASN A 196 3.23 -1.74 5.59
N ARG A 197 2.82 -1.21 4.44
CA ARG A 197 1.72 -0.26 4.27
C ARG A 197 0.68 -0.78 3.25
N ASP A 198 0.84 -2.01 2.76
CA ASP A 198 0.07 -2.54 1.63
C ASP A 198 -0.77 -3.80 1.94
N TRP A 199 -0.87 -4.21 3.23
CA TRP A 199 -1.68 -5.38 3.64
C TRP A 199 -3.17 -5.24 3.31
N ALA A 200 -3.76 -4.05 3.49
CA ALA A 200 -5.16 -3.81 3.22
C ALA A 200 -5.43 -3.28 1.80
N TRP A 201 -4.43 -2.72 1.12
CA TRP A 201 -4.62 -2.07 -0.17
C TRP A 201 -4.27 -2.95 -1.36
N LEU A 202 -3.35 -3.90 -1.18
CA LEU A 202 -2.99 -4.92 -2.17
C LEU A 202 -2.59 -4.33 -3.52
N THR A 203 -1.87 -3.23 -3.49
CA THR A 203 -1.41 -2.55 -4.71
C THR A 203 -0.19 -3.24 -5.31
N GLN A 204 0.59 -3.95 -4.50
CA GLN A 204 1.82 -4.62 -4.90
C GLN A 204 1.63 -6.13 -5.08
N VAL A 205 2.35 -6.68 -6.05
CA VAL A 205 2.24 -8.11 -6.41
C VAL A 205 2.63 -9.03 -5.26
N GLU A 206 3.60 -8.63 -4.45
CA GLU A 206 4.04 -9.36 -3.26
C GLU A 206 2.90 -9.47 -2.23
N SER A 207 2.22 -8.34 -1.95
CA SER A 207 1.10 -8.29 -1.01
C SER A 207 -0.10 -9.11 -1.49
N GLN A 208 -0.43 -9.05 -2.79
CA GLN A 208 -1.53 -9.82 -3.38
C GLN A 208 -1.29 -11.33 -3.25
N GLN A 209 -0.08 -11.78 -3.57
CA GLN A 209 0.29 -13.19 -3.51
C GLN A 209 0.36 -13.69 -2.06
N ARG A 210 0.92 -12.89 -1.15
CA ARG A 210 0.97 -13.20 0.29
C ARG A 210 -0.42 -13.31 0.89
N LEU A 211 -1.31 -12.35 0.62
CA LEU A 211 -2.67 -12.38 1.17
C LEU A 211 -3.47 -13.59 0.70
N LYS A 212 -3.28 -14.04 -0.54
CA LYS A 212 -3.90 -15.27 -1.04
C LYS A 212 -3.53 -16.47 -0.16
N MET A 213 -2.26 -16.58 0.26
CA MET A 213 -1.81 -17.64 1.16
C MET A 213 -2.31 -17.39 2.59
N TYR A 214 -2.23 -16.14 3.06
CA TYR A 214 -2.70 -15.78 4.39
C TYR A 214 -4.19 -16.13 4.60
N ASN A 215 -5.06 -15.87 3.64
CA ASN A 215 -6.48 -16.22 3.70
C ASN A 215 -6.75 -17.74 3.70
N GLN A 216 -5.80 -18.55 3.23
CA GLN A 216 -5.91 -20.01 3.32
C GLN A 216 -5.58 -20.55 4.71
N TRP A 217 -4.87 -19.77 5.54
CA TRP A 217 -4.40 -20.24 6.84
C TRP A 217 -4.99 -19.48 8.02
N LEU A 218 -5.18 -18.17 7.94
CA LEU A 218 -5.67 -17.31 9.02
C LEU A 218 -5.02 -17.66 10.38
N PRO A 219 -3.71 -17.44 10.56
CA PRO A 219 -2.96 -17.96 11.69
C PRO A 219 -3.48 -17.42 13.04
N HIS A 220 -3.26 -18.18 14.12
CA HIS A 220 -3.57 -17.73 15.47
C HIS A 220 -2.61 -16.62 15.94
N VAL A 221 -1.33 -16.74 15.57
CA VAL A 221 -0.27 -15.77 15.89
C VAL A 221 0.45 -15.37 14.62
N HIS A 222 0.63 -14.09 14.40
CA HIS A 222 1.42 -13.54 13.29
C HIS A 222 2.46 -12.57 13.84
N VAL A 223 3.70 -12.73 13.39
CA VAL A 223 4.82 -11.87 13.80
C VAL A 223 5.48 -11.28 12.55
N ASP A 224 5.70 -9.98 12.56
CA ASP A 224 6.47 -9.25 11.55
C ASP A 224 7.79 -8.79 12.15
N PHE A 225 8.93 -9.22 11.56
CA PHE A 225 10.27 -8.98 12.08
C PHE A 225 10.91 -7.80 11.34
N HIS A 226 11.24 -6.75 12.10
CA HIS A 226 11.70 -5.46 11.62
C HIS A 226 13.01 -4.99 12.27
N GLU A 227 13.55 -3.89 11.76
CA GLU A 227 14.64 -3.15 12.38
C GLU A 227 14.30 -1.66 12.50
N GLN A 228 14.63 -1.07 13.62
CA GLN A 228 14.54 0.36 13.93
C GLN A 228 15.92 1.02 14.03
N GLY A 229 16.00 2.28 14.48
CA GLY A 229 17.25 3.02 14.59
C GLY A 229 18.32 2.28 15.39
N VAL A 230 19.59 2.35 14.96
CA VAL A 230 20.74 1.58 15.52
C VAL A 230 20.96 1.76 17.02
N ASN A 231 20.52 2.89 17.58
CA ASN A 231 20.71 3.21 18.99
C ASN A 231 19.52 2.81 19.87
N ASN A 232 18.45 2.26 19.27
CA ASN A 232 17.28 1.86 20.03
C ASN A 232 17.46 0.46 20.61
N PRO A 233 16.98 0.23 21.85
CA PRO A 233 16.85 -1.11 22.40
C PRO A 233 15.89 -1.96 21.56
N TYR A 234 15.85 -3.26 21.82
CA TYR A 234 14.90 -4.15 21.15
C TYR A 234 13.46 -3.83 21.57
N TYR A 235 12.52 -3.87 20.60
CA TYR A 235 11.09 -3.76 20.88
C TYR A 235 10.37 -5.08 20.63
N PHE A 236 9.45 -5.43 21.51
CA PHE A 236 8.46 -6.48 21.32
C PHE A 236 7.13 -6.15 22.03
N ALA A 237 6.06 -6.85 21.61
CA ALA A 237 4.73 -6.67 22.21
C ALA A 237 4.70 -6.83 23.73
N PRO A 238 3.76 -6.20 24.45
CA PRO A 238 2.54 -5.59 23.95
C PRO A 238 2.75 -4.20 23.33
N ALA A 239 1.89 -3.88 22.35
CA ALA A 239 1.90 -2.64 21.61
C ALA A 239 1.47 -1.42 22.44
N ALA A 240 1.70 -0.21 21.88
CA ALA A 240 1.22 1.06 22.40
C ALA A 240 -0.25 1.30 22.05
N GLU A 241 -0.92 2.22 22.76
CA GLU A 241 -2.16 2.83 22.29
C GLU A 241 -1.88 3.88 21.18
N PRO A 242 -2.86 4.14 20.27
CA PRO A 242 -4.22 3.65 20.29
C PRO A 242 -4.40 2.25 19.70
N PHE A 243 -5.31 1.48 20.27
CA PHE A 243 -5.83 0.27 19.68
C PHE A 243 -7.15 0.55 18.96
N HIS A 244 -7.35 -0.09 17.81
CA HIS A 244 -8.68 -0.09 17.21
C HIS A 244 -9.68 -0.85 18.11
N GLU A 245 -10.89 -0.30 18.31
CA GLU A 245 -11.89 -0.83 19.26
C GLU A 245 -12.36 -2.28 18.98
N VAL A 246 -12.08 -2.84 17.79
CA VAL A 246 -12.44 -4.23 17.47
C VAL A 246 -11.43 -5.26 17.98
N ILE A 247 -10.23 -4.82 18.39
CA ILE A 247 -9.21 -5.67 18.97
C ILE A 247 -9.67 -6.13 20.35
N THR A 248 -9.76 -7.45 20.53
CA THR A 248 -10.32 -8.05 21.74
C THR A 248 -9.37 -7.98 22.93
N ASP A 249 -9.93 -8.04 24.15
CA ASP A 249 -9.12 -8.13 25.37
C ASP A 249 -8.18 -9.33 25.34
N PHE A 250 -8.67 -10.48 24.83
CA PHE A 250 -7.84 -11.67 24.70
C PHE A 250 -6.61 -11.44 23.83
N GLN A 251 -6.76 -10.80 22.68
CA GLN A 251 -5.62 -10.52 21.80
C GLN A 251 -4.57 -9.65 22.49
N ARG A 252 -5.00 -8.62 23.21
CA ARG A 252 -4.13 -7.75 24.01
C ARG A 252 -3.44 -8.47 25.16
N ASP A 253 -4.19 -9.25 25.94
CA ASP A 253 -3.67 -10.03 27.06
C ASP A 253 -2.69 -11.11 26.62
N PHE A 254 -2.92 -11.68 25.43
CA PHE A 254 -2.00 -12.68 24.90
C PHE A 254 -0.69 -12.07 24.40
N GLN A 255 -0.71 -10.86 23.85
CA GLN A 255 0.52 -10.09 23.60
C GLN A 255 1.34 -9.91 24.88
N VAL A 256 0.70 -9.58 26.00
CA VAL A 256 1.37 -9.50 27.32
C VAL A 256 1.95 -10.85 27.73
N THR A 257 1.26 -11.96 27.45
CA THR A 257 1.74 -13.31 27.78
C THR A 257 3.03 -13.64 26.99
N ILE A 258 3.04 -13.35 25.69
CA ILE A 258 4.22 -13.54 24.83
C ILE A 258 5.35 -12.60 25.26
N GLY A 259 5.05 -11.31 25.50
CA GLY A 259 6.05 -10.32 25.91
C GLY A 259 6.74 -10.67 27.24
N LYS A 260 6.01 -11.22 28.21
CA LYS A 260 6.60 -11.71 29.47
C LYS A 260 7.56 -12.90 29.23
N ASN A 261 7.26 -13.77 28.27
CA ASN A 261 8.16 -14.86 27.95
C ASN A 261 9.44 -14.34 27.24
N HIS A 262 9.32 -13.34 26.36
CA HIS A 262 10.49 -12.68 25.77
C HIS A 262 11.34 -12.01 26.84
N ALA A 263 10.73 -11.22 27.74
CA ALA A 263 11.41 -10.55 28.83
C ALA A 263 12.23 -11.51 29.68
N LYS A 264 11.71 -12.70 29.99
CA LYS A 264 12.45 -13.75 30.72
C LYS A 264 13.80 -14.11 30.07
N TYR A 265 13.82 -14.19 28.72
CA TYR A 265 15.06 -14.51 27.98
C TYR A 265 15.99 -13.31 27.89
N PHE A 266 15.45 -12.13 27.64
CA PHE A 266 16.21 -10.88 27.54
C PHE A 266 16.84 -10.50 28.89
N ASP A 267 16.07 -10.58 29.98
CA ASP A 267 16.56 -10.34 31.35
C ASP A 267 17.72 -11.28 31.71
N ALA A 268 17.59 -12.58 31.37
CA ALA A 268 18.62 -13.57 31.62
C ALA A 268 19.93 -13.32 30.86
N LYS A 269 19.87 -12.62 29.72
CA LYS A 269 21.03 -12.24 28.88
C LYS A 269 21.51 -10.81 29.16
N GLY A 270 20.74 -10.02 29.91
CA GLY A 270 21.06 -8.61 30.16
C GLY A 270 20.81 -7.71 28.95
N TRP A 271 19.95 -8.12 28.02
CA TRP A 271 19.61 -7.32 26.84
C TRP A 271 18.51 -6.29 27.14
N PHE A 272 18.71 -5.05 26.68
CA PHE A 272 17.69 -4.00 26.83
C PHE A 272 16.57 -4.14 25.84
N TYR A 273 15.35 -3.86 26.31
CA TYR A 273 14.13 -3.87 25.50
C TYR A 273 13.12 -2.86 26.03
N PHE A 274 12.11 -2.56 25.23
CA PHE A 274 10.94 -1.79 25.64
C PHE A 274 9.65 -2.35 25.03
N THR A 275 8.52 -1.96 25.59
CA THR A 275 7.17 -2.32 25.17
C THR A 275 6.24 -1.13 25.37
N LYS A 276 5.06 -1.13 24.77
CA LYS A 276 3.99 -0.14 25.00
C LYS A 276 4.34 1.29 24.60
N GLU A 277 5.26 1.45 23.68
CA GLU A 277 5.67 2.74 23.14
C GLU A 277 5.77 2.66 21.62
N VAL A 278 5.57 3.78 20.92
CA VAL A 278 5.75 3.99 19.47
C VAL A 278 4.74 3.21 18.61
N PHE A 279 4.77 1.89 18.65
CA PHE A 279 4.05 1.01 17.72
C PHE A 279 2.64 0.74 18.21
N ASP A 280 1.64 1.35 17.56
CA ASP A 280 0.21 1.20 17.85
C ASP A 280 -0.45 0.10 16.97
N LEU A 281 -1.72 -0.22 17.26
CA LEU A 281 -2.50 -1.21 16.50
C LEU A 281 -3.79 -0.58 15.96
N LEU A 282 -3.66 0.49 15.19
CA LEU A 282 -4.79 1.24 14.65
C LEU A 282 -4.90 1.10 13.12
N TYR A 283 -3.84 1.42 12.38
CA TYR A 283 -3.86 1.47 10.91
C TYR A 283 -3.98 0.07 10.30
N PRO A 284 -4.97 -0.20 9.42
CA PRO A 284 -5.31 -1.57 9.00
C PRO A 284 -4.33 -2.23 8.04
N SER A 285 -3.27 -1.56 7.63
CA SER A 285 -2.40 -2.04 6.56
C SER A 285 -0.98 -2.37 7.01
N TYR A 286 -0.79 -2.64 8.31
CA TYR A 286 0.43 -3.19 8.89
C TYR A 286 0.40 -4.71 9.01
N GLY A 287 1.58 -5.34 9.02
CA GLY A 287 1.75 -6.77 9.21
C GLY A 287 1.38 -7.29 10.60
N ASP A 288 1.28 -6.43 11.60
CA ASP A 288 0.76 -6.78 12.93
C ASP A 288 -0.73 -6.47 13.07
N THR A 289 -1.21 -5.36 12.52
CA THR A 289 -2.58 -4.87 12.74
C THR A 289 -3.61 -5.53 11.83
N TYR A 290 -3.31 -5.74 10.54
CA TYR A 290 -4.19 -6.45 9.61
C TYR A 290 -4.55 -7.87 10.13
N PRO A 291 -3.59 -8.67 10.64
CA PRO A 291 -3.88 -9.96 11.29
C PRO A 291 -4.86 -9.87 12.47
N MET A 292 -4.78 -8.82 13.30
CA MET A 292 -5.68 -8.60 14.43
C MET A 292 -7.15 -8.49 13.98
N TYR A 293 -7.40 -7.90 12.83
CA TYR A 293 -8.74 -7.77 12.24
C TYR A 293 -9.26 -9.07 11.60
N ASN A 294 -8.41 -10.07 11.51
CA ASN A 294 -8.72 -11.43 11.04
C ASN A 294 -8.61 -12.50 12.14
N GLY A 295 -8.60 -12.10 13.42
CA GLY A 295 -8.63 -13.01 14.57
C GLY A 295 -7.27 -13.49 15.06
N SER A 296 -6.20 -13.12 14.39
CA SER A 296 -4.83 -13.42 14.80
C SER A 296 -4.38 -12.52 15.98
N ILE A 297 -3.34 -12.93 16.69
CA ILE A 297 -2.58 -12.08 17.58
C ILE A 297 -1.39 -11.58 16.75
N GLY A 298 -1.53 -10.36 16.21
CA GLY A 298 -0.49 -9.73 15.40
C GLY A 298 0.53 -9.00 16.26
N MET A 299 1.80 -9.02 15.88
CA MET A 299 2.89 -8.39 16.62
C MET A 299 4.00 -7.95 15.68
N THR A 300 4.63 -6.84 15.99
CA THR A 300 5.89 -6.39 15.41
C THR A 300 7.02 -6.59 16.41
N TYR A 301 8.18 -7.04 15.95
CA TYR A 301 9.43 -7.08 16.72
C TYR A 301 10.47 -6.24 16.00
N GLU A 302 11.11 -5.30 16.76
CA GLU A 302 12.02 -4.31 16.19
C GLU A 302 13.40 -4.42 16.80
N GLN A 303 14.39 -4.74 15.99
CA GLN A 303 15.80 -4.76 16.35
C GLN A 303 16.48 -3.43 15.97
N GLY A 304 17.37 -2.90 16.78
CA GLY A 304 18.24 -1.80 16.36
C GLY A 304 19.09 -2.18 15.15
N GLY A 305 19.08 -1.36 14.08
CA GLY A 305 19.82 -1.71 12.86
C GLY A 305 19.42 -0.89 11.63
N SER A 306 18.26 -1.22 11.06
CA SER A 306 17.56 -0.48 10.00
C SER A 306 18.43 0.00 8.82
N GLY A 307 19.13 -0.92 8.15
CA GLY A 307 19.94 -0.62 6.96
C GLY A 307 21.28 0.11 7.26
N ARG A 308 21.49 0.55 8.51
CA ARG A 308 22.67 1.29 8.92
C ARG A 308 23.68 0.47 9.71
N ALA A 309 23.27 -0.63 10.36
CA ALA A 309 24.17 -1.38 11.22
C ALA A 309 25.19 -2.23 10.44
N GLY A 310 24.96 -2.58 9.17
CA GLY A 310 25.88 -3.40 8.38
C GLY A 310 26.20 -4.73 9.07
N LEU A 311 27.46 -5.16 9.04
CA LEU A 311 27.96 -6.30 9.82
C LEU A 311 28.26 -5.95 11.27
N GLY A 312 28.41 -4.66 11.58
CA GLY A 312 28.59 -4.14 12.94
C GLY A 312 28.78 -2.64 12.93
N VAL A 313 28.25 -1.96 13.94
CA VAL A 313 28.30 -0.50 14.10
C VAL A 313 28.51 -0.13 15.58
N ILE A 314 29.27 0.91 15.86
CA ILE A 314 29.38 1.47 17.23
C ILE A 314 28.10 2.28 17.49
N THR A 315 27.40 1.92 18.57
CA THR A 315 26.23 2.63 19.06
C THR A 315 26.58 3.91 19.84
N ALA A 316 25.63 4.76 20.10
CA ALA A 316 25.81 6.00 20.86
C ALA A 316 26.34 5.78 22.30
N ILE A 317 26.14 4.59 22.88
CA ILE A 317 26.68 4.24 24.22
C ILE A 317 28.10 3.64 24.14
N GLY A 318 28.65 3.48 22.94
CA GLY A 318 30.03 3.02 22.73
C GLY A 318 30.22 1.50 22.53
N ASP A 319 29.14 0.73 22.60
CA ASP A 319 29.15 -0.71 22.34
C ASP A 319 29.03 -0.99 20.84
N THR A 320 29.67 -2.08 20.38
CA THR A 320 29.52 -2.53 18.99
C THR A 320 28.34 -3.47 18.87
N LEU A 321 27.31 -3.06 18.10
CA LEU A 321 26.18 -3.90 17.75
C LEU A 321 26.49 -4.68 16.47
N THR A 322 26.73 -5.98 16.60
CA THR A 322 27.07 -6.84 15.45
C THR A 322 25.85 -7.47 14.80
N LEU A 323 25.99 -7.98 13.56
CA LEU A 323 24.95 -8.77 12.90
C LEU A 323 24.62 -10.05 13.69
N LYS A 324 25.62 -10.67 14.34
CA LYS A 324 25.41 -11.85 15.19
C LYS A 324 24.50 -11.55 16.39
N ASP A 325 24.74 -10.45 17.09
CA ASP A 325 23.91 -10.03 18.24
C ASP A 325 22.45 -9.84 17.79
N ARG A 326 22.27 -9.15 16.66
CA ARG A 326 20.93 -8.89 16.09
C ARG A 326 20.21 -10.18 15.67
N ILE A 327 20.94 -11.14 15.08
CA ILE A 327 20.40 -12.47 14.75
C ILE A 327 19.95 -13.17 16.02
N GLU A 328 20.76 -13.17 17.08
CA GLU A 328 20.43 -13.86 18.35
C GLU A 328 19.16 -13.29 19.00
N HIS A 329 18.96 -11.97 18.92
CA HIS A 329 17.77 -11.33 19.47
C HIS A 329 16.51 -11.77 18.71
N HIS A 330 16.48 -11.65 17.39
CA HIS A 330 15.33 -12.08 16.57
C HIS A 330 15.07 -13.60 16.62
N PHE A 331 16.12 -14.39 16.61
CA PHE A 331 16.02 -15.82 16.81
C PHE A 331 15.35 -16.17 18.16
N THR A 332 15.79 -15.51 19.24
CA THR A 332 15.24 -15.73 20.59
C THR A 332 13.75 -15.40 20.66
N THR A 333 13.31 -14.26 20.10
CA THR A 333 11.89 -13.89 20.09
C THR A 333 11.05 -14.79 19.18
N GLY A 334 11.60 -15.24 18.05
CA GLY A 334 10.96 -16.20 17.16
C GLY A 334 10.66 -17.53 17.85
N ILE A 335 11.68 -18.14 18.47
CA ILE A 335 11.54 -19.40 19.24
C ILE A 335 10.61 -19.23 20.44
N SER A 336 10.75 -18.14 21.20
CA SER A 336 9.89 -17.85 22.36
C SER A 336 8.42 -17.68 21.97
N THR A 337 8.14 -17.13 20.79
CA THR A 337 6.77 -17.05 20.25
C THR A 337 6.17 -18.44 20.01
N VAL A 338 6.93 -19.33 19.36
CA VAL A 338 6.49 -20.71 19.08
C VAL A 338 6.30 -21.50 20.39
N GLU A 339 7.20 -21.32 21.37
CA GLU A 339 7.09 -21.91 22.72
C GLU A 339 5.75 -21.58 23.37
N VAL A 340 5.40 -20.28 23.44
CA VAL A 340 4.16 -19.83 24.06
C VAL A 340 2.93 -20.31 23.28
N ALA A 341 2.98 -20.30 21.97
CA ALA A 341 1.89 -20.79 21.12
C ALA A 341 1.67 -22.29 21.31
N ALA A 342 2.74 -23.10 21.35
CA ALA A 342 2.68 -24.54 21.59
C ALA A 342 2.07 -24.88 22.96
N ALA A 343 2.45 -24.13 23.99
CA ALA A 343 1.92 -24.32 25.36
C ALA A 343 0.45 -23.88 25.49
N ASN A 344 -0.07 -23.04 24.61
CA ASN A 344 -1.41 -22.48 24.66
C ASN A 344 -2.30 -22.89 23.45
N ALA A 345 -1.95 -23.94 22.73
CA ALA A 345 -2.62 -24.28 21.47
C ALA A 345 -4.15 -24.42 21.61
N GLN A 346 -4.64 -25.08 22.64
CA GLN A 346 -6.08 -25.21 22.88
C GLN A 346 -6.74 -23.85 23.12
N LYS A 347 -6.16 -23.01 23.99
CA LYS A 347 -6.69 -21.68 24.31
C LYS A 347 -6.75 -20.79 23.04
N LEU A 348 -5.73 -20.84 22.20
CA LEU A 348 -5.68 -20.10 20.94
C LEU A 348 -6.83 -20.53 20.01
N ASN A 349 -7.06 -21.82 19.84
CA ASN A 349 -8.17 -22.34 19.04
C ASN A 349 -9.55 -21.93 19.58
N ASP A 350 -9.76 -22.00 20.91
CA ASP A 350 -11.03 -21.64 21.54
C ASP A 350 -11.33 -20.13 21.34
N GLU A 351 -10.36 -19.26 21.54
CA GLU A 351 -10.53 -17.82 21.39
C GLU A 351 -10.60 -17.37 19.92
N PHE A 352 -9.89 -18.05 19.02
CA PHE A 352 -10.03 -17.84 17.57
C PHE A 352 -11.46 -18.16 17.11
N LYS A 353 -12.01 -19.30 17.51
CA LYS A 353 -13.41 -19.65 17.27
C LYS A 353 -14.37 -18.59 17.83
N LYS A 354 -14.08 -18.05 19.02
CA LYS A 354 -14.85 -16.99 19.67
C LYS A 354 -14.80 -15.65 18.92
N PHE A 355 -13.64 -15.32 18.33
CA PHE A 355 -13.48 -14.11 17.51
C PHE A 355 -14.48 -14.07 16.35
N TYR A 356 -14.79 -15.19 15.72
CA TYR A 356 -15.70 -15.29 14.59
C TYR A 356 -17.19 -15.44 14.98
N GLN A 357 -17.52 -15.43 16.28
CA GLN A 357 -18.92 -15.38 16.71
C GLN A 357 -19.60 -14.08 16.22
N PRO A 358 -20.93 -14.11 15.92
CA PRO A 358 -21.67 -12.94 15.48
C PRO A 358 -21.48 -11.74 16.43
N LYS A 359 -21.11 -10.59 15.86
CA LYS A 359 -20.89 -9.34 16.59
C LYS A 359 -21.98 -8.31 16.25
N ASN A 360 -22.41 -7.54 17.22
CA ASN A 360 -23.43 -6.51 17.03
C ASN A 360 -22.79 -5.13 16.81
N TYR A 361 -22.26 -4.91 15.61
CA TYR A 361 -21.70 -3.60 15.23
C TYR A 361 -22.80 -2.55 15.05
N LYS A 362 -22.49 -1.27 15.29
CA LYS A 362 -23.39 -0.14 15.05
C LYS A 362 -23.89 -0.13 13.61
N TYR A 363 -23.00 -0.17 12.65
CA TYR A 363 -23.34 -0.25 11.23
C TYR A 363 -23.30 -1.72 10.78
N LYS A 364 -24.43 -2.18 10.25
CA LYS A 364 -24.64 -3.57 9.84
C LYS A 364 -24.51 -3.76 8.33
N SER A 365 -24.66 -2.68 7.57
CA SER A 365 -24.50 -2.69 6.11
C SER A 365 -24.01 -1.35 5.61
N TYR A 366 -23.20 -1.39 4.56
CA TYR A 366 -22.74 -0.24 3.80
C TYR A 366 -23.31 -0.32 2.40
N VAL A 367 -24.03 0.73 1.98
CA VAL A 367 -24.66 0.84 0.65
C VAL A 367 -23.90 1.90 -0.12
N LEU A 368 -23.29 1.51 -1.25
CA LEU A 368 -22.46 2.37 -2.08
C LEU A 368 -23.05 2.52 -3.47
N ASN A 369 -23.03 3.76 -3.97
CA ASN A 369 -23.46 4.12 -5.32
C ASN A 369 -22.40 4.97 -5.99
N GLY A 370 -22.27 4.87 -7.29
CA GLY A 370 -21.29 5.67 -8.03
C GLY A 370 -21.03 5.14 -9.43
N ASP A 371 -19.92 5.57 -9.99
CA ASP A 371 -19.48 5.08 -11.30
C ASP A 371 -19.20 3.57 -11.26
N GLY A 372 -19.61 2.87 -12.32
CA GLY A 372 -19.46 1.42 -12.40
C GLY A 372 -18.02 0.95 -12.39
N ASP A 373 -17.09 1.75 -12.92
CA ASP A 373 -15.68 1.43 -12.96
C ASP A 373 -15.07 1.50 -11.55
N LYS A 374 -15.46 2.52 -10.75
CA LYS A 374 -15.05 2.64 -9.34
C LYS A 374 -15.62 1.50 -8.47
N ILE A 375 -16.88 1.10 -8.75
CA ILE A 375 -17.48 -0.07 -8.08
C ILE A 375 -16.71 -1.35 -8.42
N ARG A 376 -16.31 -1.55 -9.69
CA ARG A 376 -15.49 -2.72 -10.08
C ARG A 376 -14.11 -2.70 -9.43
N ALA A 377 -13.45 -1.55 -9.37
CA ALA A 377 -12.16 -1.42 -8.69
C ALA A 377 -12.28 -1.80 -7.19
N LEU A 378 -13.35 -1.33 -6.52
CA LEU A 378 -13.60 -1.70 -5.12
C LEU A 378 -13.93 -3.19 -4.97
N THR A 379 -14.81 -3.76 -5.81
CA THR A 379 -15.16 -5.19 -5.72
C THR A 379 -13.96 -6.10 -5.98
N SER A 380 -13.05 -5.71 -6.87
CA SER A 380 -11.78 -6.44 -7.07
C SER A 380 -10.92 -6.49 -5.80
N LEU A 381 -10.89 -5.41 -5.01
CA LEU A 381 -10.22 -5.41 -3.70
C LEU A 381 -10.96 -6.31 -2.71
N LEU A 382 -12.30 -6.25 -2.66
CA LEU A 382 -13.11 -7.07 -1.74
C LEU A 382 -12.96 -8.56 -2.03
N ASP A 383 -12.90 -8.96 -3.30
CA ASP A 383 -12.68 -10.36 -3.72
C ASP A 383 -11.34 -10.90 -3.18
N GLN A 384 -10.27 -10.10 -3.25
CA GLN A 384 -8.96 -10.49 -2.73
C GLN A 384 -8.97 -10.68 -1.20
N HIS A 385 -9.79 -9.90 -0.48
CA HIS A 385 -9.98 -10.04 0.97
C HIS A 385 -10.97 -11.15 1.35
N HIS A 386 -11.62 -11.80 0.39
CA HIS A 386 -12.73 -12.72 0.60
C HIS A 386 -13.91 -12.06 1.36
N ILE A 387 -14.18 -10.78 1.09
CA ILE A 387 -15.31 -10.04 1.62
C ILE A 387 -16.51 -10.24 0.70
N GLU A 388 -17.63 -10.76 1.26
CA GLU A 388 -18.87 -10.97 0.53
C GLU A 388 -19.63 -9.66 0.33
N TYR A 389 -20.23 -9.49 -0.85
CA TYR A 389 -21.04 -8.34 -1.22
C TYR A 389 -22.19 -8.76 -2.17
N GLY A 390 -23.09 -7.83 -2.45
CA GLY A 390 -24.16 -8.07 -3.40
C GLY A 390 -24.80 -6.79 -3.94
N ALA A 391 -25.76 -6.94 -4.82
CA ALA A 391 -26.52 -5.84 -5.39
C ALA A 391 -27.73 -5.46 -4.51
N GLY A 392 -28.13 -4.20 -4.53
CA GLY A 392 -29.34 -3.75 -3.86
C GLY A 392 -30.63 -4.29 -4.51
N ASN A 393 -31.70 -4.34 -3.75
CA ASN A 393 -33.00 -4.93 -4.14
C ASN A 393 -34.14 -3.92 -4.32
N GLY A 394 -33.85 -2.62 -4.33
CA GLY A 394 -34.84 -1.54 -4.46
C GLY A 394 -35.40 -1.01 -3.12
N SER A 395 -34.89 -1.49 -1.98
CA SER A 395 -35.30 -1.03 -0.65
C SER A 395 -34.80 0.38 -0.34
N SER A 396 -35.53 1.11 0.51
CA SER A 396 -35.05 2.38 1.08
C SER A 396 -34.19 2.10 2.30
N VAL A 397 -33.03 2.72 2.36
CA VAL A 397 -32.03 2.55 3.43
C VAL A 397 -31.72 3.90 4.06
N LYS A 398 -31.73 3.94 5.40
CA LYS A 398 -31.40 5.12 6.20
C LYS A 398 -30.15 4.83 7.03
N GLY A 399 -29.30 5.83 7.18
CA GLY A 399 -28.08 5.72 7.98
C GLY A 399 -27.22 6.96 7.94
N PHE A 400 -25.94 6.82 8.31
CA PHE A 400 -24.96 7.88 8.18
C PHE A 400 -24.60 8.06 6.70
N ASP A 401 -24.75 9.26 6.20
CA ASP A 401 -24.41 9.65 4.82
C ASP A 401 -23.01 10.27 4.80
N TYR A 402 -22.08 9.64 4.09
CA TYR A 402 -20.68 10.03 3.98
C TYR A 402 -20.51 11.42 3.33
N ALA A 403 -21.36 11.76 2.36
CA ALA A 403 -21.28 13.04 1.66
C ALA A 403 -21.66 14.21 2.54
N SER A 404 -22.69 14.07 3.38
CA SER A 404 -23.18 15.14 4.24
C SER A 404 -22.65 15.10 5.67
N GLY A 405 -22.11 13.97 6.14
CA GLY A 405 -21.72 13.73 7.55
C GLY A 405 -22.89 13.67 8.51
N LYS A 406 -24.12 13.48 8.01
CA LYS A 406 -25.39 13.48 8.78
C LYS A 406 -26.20 12.23 8.47
N THR A 407 -27.32 12.07 9.17
CA THR A 407 -28.29 11.03 8.80
C THR A 407 -28.91 11.37 7.44
N GLY A 408 -28.82 10.43 6.52
CA GLY A 408 -29.40 10.48 5.18
C GLY A 408 -30.19 9.23 4.85
N SER A 409 -30.72 9.17 3.63
CA SER A 409 -31.37 7.98 3.09
C SER A 409 -31.12 7.86 1.59
N THR A 410 -31.03 6.62 1.11
CA THR A 410 -30.96 6.30 -0.31
C THR A 410 -31.89 5.15 -0.64
N LYS A 411 -32.25 5.03 -1.93
CA LYS A 411 -32.95 3.86 -2.44
C LYS A 411 -31.93 2.98 -3.17
N THR A 412 -31.83 1.73 -2.74
CA THR A 412 -30.94 0.78 -3.40
C THR A 412 -31.46 0.43 -4.81
N SER A 413 -30.56 0.04 -5.68
CA SER A 413 -30.86 -0.44 -7.05
C SER A 413 -29.97 -1.65 -7.35
N SER A 414 -30.19 -2.28 -8.50
CA SER A 414 -29.30 -3.34 -9.00
C SER A 414 -27.86 -2.89 -9.25
N ASN A 415 -27.61 -1.59 -9.32
CA ASN A 415 -26.27 -0.99 -9.48
C ASN A 415 -25.67 -0.55 -8.14
N SER A 416 -26.41 -0.62 -7.04
CA SER A 416 -25.89 -0.32 -5.71
C SER A 416 -25.08 -1.51 -5.21
N LEU A 417 -23.84 -1.26 -4.75
CA LEU A 417 -23.04 -2.25 -4.02
C LEU A 417 -23.46 -2.25 -2.55
N VAL A 418 -23.72 -3.42 -2.00
CA VAL A 418 -24.05 -3.59 -0.58
C VAL A 418 -23.07 -4.56 0.07
N VAL A 419 -22.39 -4.11 1.12
CA VAL A 419 -21.44 -4.88 1.92
C VAL A 419 -21.96 -4.96 3.36
N SER A 420 -22.04 -6.19 3.92
CA SER A 420 -22.59 -6.43 5.26
C SER A 420 -21.50 -6.82 6.25
N THR A 421 -21.61 -6.38 7.52
CA THR A 421 -20.78 -6.91 8.61
C THR A 421 -21.24 -8.29 9.11
N ASN A 422 -22.40 -8.79 8.63
CA ASN A 422 -22.91 -10.11 8.99
C ASN A 422 -22.33 -11.20 8.08
N GLN A 423 -21.01 -11.37 8.13
CA GLN A 423 -20.23 -12.34 7.38
C GLN A 423 -18.94 -12.71 8.14
N THR A 424 -18.23 -13.74 7.70
CA THR A 424 -16.96 -14.18 8.31
C THR A 424 -15.96 -13.04 8.42
N LYS A 425 -15.81 -12.23 7.38
CA LYS A 425 -14.94 -11.04 7.36
C LYS A 425 -15.59 -9.77 7.95
N GLY A 426 -16.66 -9.90 8.73
CA GLY A 426 -17.43 -8.77 9.23
C GLY A 426 -16.65 -7.75 10.08
N THR A 427 -15.63 -8.20 10.83
CA THR A 427 -14.72 -7.31 11.55
C THR A 427 -13.88 -6.46 10.59
N LEU A 428 -13.29 -7.08 9.57
CA LEU A 428 -12.53 -6.37 8.56
C LEU A 428 -13.42 -5.40 7.75
N VAL A 429 -14.65 -5.81 7.41
CA VAL A 429 -15.63 -4.90 6.77
C VAL A 429 -15.88 -3.67 7.62
N LYS A 430 -16.11 -3.83 8.95
CA LYS A 430 -16.26 -2.66 9.83
C LYS A 430 -15.06 -1.73 9.73
N VAL A 431 -13.86 -2.26 9.89
CA VAL A 431 -12.61 -1.48 9.90
C VAL A 431 -12.39 -0.71 8.58
N LEU A 432 -12.63 -1.36 7.44
CA LEU A 432 -12.39 -0.75 6.13
C LEU A 432 -13.48 0.23 5.69
N PHE A 433 -14.69 0.09 6.20
CA PHE A 433 -15.84 0.87 5.72
C PHE A 433 -16.39 1.87 6.74
N GLU A 434 -16.04 1.82 8.02
CA GLU A 434 -16.61 2.77 8.97
C GLU A 434 -16.26 4.22 8.61
N PRO A 435 -17.20 5.18 8.89
CA PRO A 435 -16.97 6.58 8.53
C PRO A 435 -15.75 7.20 9.23
N ASN A 436 -15.48 6.79 10.45
CA ASN A 436 -14.38 7.27 11.26
C ASN A 436 -14.05 6.23 12.34
N ALA A 437 -12.77 5.85 12.45
CA ALA A 437 -12.28 5.01 13.54
C ALA A 437 -12.28 5.80 14.86
N LYS A 438 -12.58 5.11 15.97
CA LYS A 438 -12.50 5.72 17.30
C LYS A 438 -11.05 5.73 17.76
N LEU A 439 -10.51 6.90 18.04
CA LEU A 439 -9.19 7.07 18.62
C LEU A 439 -9.26 7.11 20.15
N SER A 440 -8.48 6.27 20.83
CA SER A 440 -8.29 6.33 22.29
C SER A 440 -7.17 7.29 22.68
N ASP A 441 -6.21 7.51 21.80
CA ASP A 441 -5.12 8.49 21.90
C ASP A 441 -4.91 9.19 20.56
N SER A 442 -4.41 10.42 20.58
CA SER A 442 -4.07 11.22 19.39
C SER A 442 -2.60 11.12 18.99
N LEU A 443 -1.76 10.54 19.82
CA LEU A 443 -0.41 10.12 19.46
C LEU A 443 -0.51 8.83 18.68
N THR A 444 -0.27 8.89 17.37
CA THR A 444 -0.39 7.74 16.45
C THR A 444 0.85 7.61 15.59
N TYR A 445 1.16 6.37 15.21
CA TYR A 445 2.35 6.07 14.40
C TYR A 445 2.17 6.40 12.91
N ASP A 446 0.93 6.29 12.37
CA ASP A 446 0.63 6.54 10.95
C ASP A 446 -0.73 7.23 10.78
N ILE A 447 -1.32 7.14 9.57
CA ILE A 447 -2.59 7.77 9.25
C ILE A 447 -3.73 7.25 10.14
N THR A 448 -4.65 8.15 10.45
CA THR A 448 -5.78 7.91 11.34
C THR A 448 -7.11 7.77 10.61
N ALA A 449 -7.11 7.88 9.27
CA ALA A 449 -8.30 7.75 8.43
C ALA A 449 -7.96 7.04 7.10
N TRP A 450 -8.85 6.12 6.67
CA TRP A 450 -8.65 5.27 5.49
C TRP A 450 -9.95 4.80 4.83
N SER A 451 -11.11 5.19 5.32
CA SER A 451 -12.41 4.63 4.92
C SER A 451 -12.61 4.52 3.42
N LEU A 452 -12.90 3.30 2.92
CA LEU A 452 -13.01 2.98 1.50
C LEU A 452 -14.05 3.82 0.72
N PRO A 453 -15.24 4.16 1.29
CA PRO A 453 -16.16 5.05 0.60
C PRO A 453 -15.56 6.41 0.23
N TYR A 454 -14.74 7.00 1.08
CA TYR A 454 -14.01 8.24 0.78
C TYR A 454 -12.86 8.01 -0.20
N ALA A 455 -12.08 6.94 0.00
CA ALA A 455 -10.93 6.63 -0.85
C ALA A 455 -11.33 6.34 -2.31
N TYR A 456 -12.52 5.78 -2.52
CA TYR A 456 -13.06 5.49 -3.86
C TYR A 456 -13.98 6.60 -4.40
N GLY A 457 -14.34 7.60 -3.56
CA GLY A 457 -15.23 8.69 -3.96
C GLY A 457 -16.63 8.21 -4.33
N LEU A 458 -17.17 7.28 -3.56
CA LEU A 458 -18.50 6.70 -3.75
C LEU A 458 -19.52 7.36 -2.81
N ASP A 459 -20.72 7.63 -3.30
CA ASP A 459 -21.85 8.04 -2.47
C ASP A 459 -22.23 6.85 -1.57
N ALA A 460 -22.17 7.01 -0.26
CA ALA A 460 -22.34 5.89 0.65
C ALA A 460 -23.27 6.20 1.84
N ILE A 461 -24.01 5.17 2.28
CA ILE A 461 -24.82 5.18 3.52
C ILE A 461 -24.36 4.02 4.41
N ALA A 462 -23.90 4.31 5.63
CA ALA A 462 -23.67 3.30 6.67
C ALA A 462 -24.97 3.07 7.47
N SER A 463 -25.61 1.91 7.27
CA SER A 463 -26.91 1.56 7.86
C SER A 463 -26.77 0.77 9.14
N GLU A 464 -27.53 1.13 10.16
CA GLU A 464 -27.66 0.37 11.43
C GLU A 464 -28.52 -0.90 11.27
N SER A 465 -29.14 -1.08 10.10
CA SER A 465 -29.96 -2.25 9.77
C SER A 465 -29.27 -3.11 8.69
N LEU A 466 -29.53 -4.42 8.74
CA LEU A 466 -29.12 -5.32 7.67
C LEU A 466 -29.94 -5.02 6.42
N VAL A 467 -29.25 -4.78 5.32
CA VAL A 467 -29.84 -4.56 4.00
C VAL A 467 -29.81 -5.88 3.22
N GLN A 468 -30.97 -6.27 2.69
CA GLN A 468 -31.09 -7.47 1.87
C GLN A 468 -30.39 -7.29 0.54
N ILE A 469 -29.62 -8.29 0.14
CA ILE A 469 -28.86 -8.30 -1.11
C ILE A 469 -29.44 -9.30 -2.11
N ASN A 470 -29.35 -8.97 -3.38
CA ASN A 470 -29.46 -9.93 -4.45
C ASN A 470 -28.06 -10.43 -4.82
N LYS A 471 -27.86 -11.74 -4.88
CA LYS A 471 -26.64 -12.31 -5.45
C LYS A 471 -26.63 -11.95 -6.94
N SER A 472 -25.83 -10.97 -7.33
CA SER A 472 -25.66 -10.54 -8.71
C SER A 472 -24.30 -10.99 -9.22
N SER A 473 -24.26 -11.51 -10.44
CA SER A 473 -23.02 -11.59 -11.21
C SER A 473 -22.73 -10.19 -11.75
N THR A 474 -21.60 -9.60 -11.35
CA THR A 474 -21.14 -8.28 -11.81
C THR A 474 -20.61 -8.29 -13.25
N ASP A 475 -20.48 -9.45 -13.86
CA ASP A 475 -19.98 -9.59 -15.23
C ASP A 475 -21.06 -9.32 -16.27
N LYS A 476 -21.17 -8.07 -16.70
CA LYS A 476 -21.77 -7.75 -17.99
C LYS A 476 -20.64 -7.66 -19.03
N ASN A 477 -20.35 -8.75 -19.72
CA ASN A 477 -19.57 -8.68 -20.95
C ASN A 477 -20.34 -7.78 -21.94
N VAL A 478 -19.88 -6.55 -22.13
CA VAL A 478 -20.45 -5.65 -23.11
C VAL A 478 -19.94 -6.09 -24.49
N ALA A 479 -20.82 -6.63 -25.33
CA ALA A 479 -20.49 -6.84 -26.73
C ALA A 479 -20.36 -5.46 -27.38
N ILE A 480 -19.16 -5.12 -27.82
CA ILE A 480 -18.89 -3.86 -28.52
C ILE A 480 -18.89 -4.18 -30.01
N SER A 481 -19.74 -3.49 -30.77
CA SER A 481 -19.69 -3.48 -32.22
C SER A 481 -19.83 -2.03 -32.67
N LEU A 482 -18.79 -1.52 -33.36
CA LEU A 482 -18.76 -0.14 -33.85
C LEU A 482 -19.39 -0.04 -35.24
N ASP A 483 -20.20 1.00 -35.46
CA ASP A 483 -20.68 1.33 -36.81
C ASP A 483 -19.55 1.97 -37.62
N PRO A 484 -19.00 1.31 -38.66
CA PRO A 484 -17.88 1.82 -39.42
C PRO A 484 -18.21 3.10 -40.22
N LYS A 485 -19.48 3.44 -40.34
CA LYS A 485 -19.95 4.65 -41.03
C LYS A 485 -20.23 5.83 -40.10
N ALA A 486 -20.08 5.63 -38.77
CA ALA A 486 -20.29 6.69 -37.79
C ALA A 486 -19.37 7.88 -38.07
N TYR A 487 -19.87 9.09 -37.84
CA TYR A 487 -19.07 10.31 -37.90
C TYR A 487 -18.05 10.35 -36.75
N ALA A 488 -18.50 9.95 -35.55
CA ALA A 488 -17.65 9.92 -34.36
C ALA A 488 -18.15 8.91 -33.31
N TYR A 489 -17.29 8.62 -32.35
CA TYR A 489 -17.55 7.80 -31.17
C TYR A 489 -17.30 8.62 -29.91
N ILE A 490 -18.19 8.51 -28.92
CA ILE A 490 -18.16 9.34 -27.71
C ILE A 490 -18.18 8.44 -26.48
N THR A 491 -17.37 8.77 -25.47
CA THR A 491 -17.43 8.18 -24.14
C THR A 491 -17.32 9.23 -23.05
N ASP A 492 -17.86 8.96 -21.88
CA ASP A 492 -17.79 9.82 -20.70
C ASP A 492 -16.32 9.83 -20.14
N TRP A 493 -16.04 10.76 -19.22
CA TRP A 493 -14.74 10.91 -18.56
C TRP A 493 -14.94 11.00 -17.05
N ASN A 494 -14.84 9.86 -16.32
CA ASN A 494 -15.22 9.79 -14.90
C ASN A 494 -14.31 8.90 -14.05
N SER A 495 -13.40 8.10 -14.66
CA SER A 495 -12.73 7.01 -13.99
C SER A 495 -11.35 6.70 -14.56
N MET A 496 -10.61 5.83 -13.87
CA MET A 496 -9.33 5.32 -14.37
C MET A 496 -9.48 4.38 -15.58
N ASP A 497 -10.65 3.76 -15.79
CA ASP A 497 -10.89 2.98 -17.02
C ASP A 497 -10.94 3.91 -18.25
N ASP A 498 -11.51 5.13 -18.11
CA ASP A 498 -11.46 6.15 -19.17
C ASP A 498 -10.02 6.64 -19.42
N ALA A 499 -9.23 6.82 -18.35
CA ALA A 499 -7.84 7.21 -18.44
C ALA A 499 -6.98 6.16 -19.14
N ARG A 500 -7.15 4.87 -18.81
CA ARG A 500 -6.45 3.75 -19.48
C ARG A 500 -6.87 3.62 -20.94
N PHE A 501 -8.14 3.79 -21.23
CA PHE A 501 -8.66 3.82 -22.60
C PHE A 501 -7.99 4.93 -23.42
N LEU A 502 -7.93 6.16 -22.89
CA LEU A 502 -7.23 7.27 -23.53
C LEU A 502 -5.75 6.95 -23.73
N ALA A 503 -5.06 6.45 -22.70
CA ALA A 503 -3.65 6.09 -22.76
C ALA A 503 -3.36 5.04 -23.85
N ASP A 504 -4.20 4.01 -23.97
CA ASP A 504 -4.06 3.00 -25.04
C ASP A 504 -4.23 3.63 -26.43
N LEU A 505 -5.19 4.54 -26.61
CA LEU A 505 -5.41 5.22 -27.89
C LEU A 505 -4.24 6.14 -28.27
N LEU A 506 -3.71 6.91 -27.30
CA LEU A 506 -2.57 7.81 -27.54
C LEU A 506 -1.30 7.03 -27.91
N LYS A 507 -1.00 5.91 -27.24
CA LYS A 507 0.12 5.03 -27.60
C LYS A 507 0.03 4.50 -29.03
N GLU A 508 -1.18 4.29 -29.49
CA GLU A 508 -1.45 3.86 -30.87
C GLU A 508 -1.60 5.05 -31.84
N GLU A 509 -1.22 6.27 -31.44
CA GLU A 509 -1.30 7.50 -32.24
C GLU A 509 -2.73 7.79 -32.76
N VAL A 510 -3.76 7.31 -32.05
CA VAL A 510 -5.15 7.65 -32.34
C VAL A 510 -5.42 9.06 -31.82
N ARG A 511 -5.94 9.91 -32.69
CA ARG A 511 -6.29 11.30 -32.35
C ARG A 511 -7.62 11.32 -31.59
N VAL A 512 -7.59 11.87 -30.40
CA VAL A 512 -8.71 11.97 -29.46
C VAL A 512 -8.94 13.43 -29.13
N ARG A 513 -10.21 13.86 -29.14
CA ARG A 513 -10.64 15.16 -28.66
C ARG A 513 -11.37 15.03 -27.34
N TYR A 514 -11.43 16.11 -26.56
CA TYR A 514 -12.30 16.21 -25.40
C TYR A 514 -13.12 17.50 -25.44
N THR A 515 -14.25 17.52 -24.75
CA THR A 515 -15.08 18.72 -24.65
C THR A 515 -14.79 19.50 -23.35
N GLU A 516 -14.63 20.81 -23.46
CA GLU A 516 -14.47 21.73 -22.32
C GLU A 516 -15.81 22.19 -21.74
N LYS A 517 -16.90 22.00 -22.47
CA LYS A 517 -18.26 22.40 -22.09
C LYS A 517 -19.22 21.23 -22.25
N PRO A 518 -20.20 21.07 -21.38
CA PRO A 518 -21.20 20.01 -21.54
C PRO A 518 -22.01 20.23 -22.82
N PHE A 519 -22.45 19.13 -23.44
CA PHE A 519 -23.35 19.16 -24.58
C PHE A 519 -24.39 18.04 -24.51
N THR A 520 -25.45 18.16 -25.29
CA THR A 520 -26.46 17.09 -25.46
C THR A 520 -26.44 16.65 -26.91
N LEU A 521 -26.46 15.34 -27.16
CA LEU A 521 -26.55 14.78 -28.50
C LEU A 521 -27.43 13.55 -28.48
N ASN A 522 -28.45 13.53 -29.39
CA ASN A 522 -29.47 12.48 -29.46
C ASN A 522 -30.17 12.24 -28.11
N GLY A 523 -30.40 13.33 -27.36
CA GLY A 523 -31.05 13.30 -26.05
C GLY A 523 -30.17 12.83 -24.90
N LYS A 524 -28.91 12.37 -25.12
CA LYS A 524 -27.95 12.03 -24.09
C LYS A 524 -27.08 13.24 -23.77
N LYS A 525 -26.92 13.54 -22.47
CA LYS A 525 -26.03 14.58 -21.97
C LYS A 525 -24.62 14.01 -21.80
N TYR A 526 -23.61 14.78 -22.21
CA TYR A 526 -22.19 14.53 -22.00
C TYR A 526 -21.60 15.69 -21.21
N ASP A 527 -20.83 15.38 -20.18
CA ASP A 527 -20.21 16.38 -19.32
C ASP A 527 -18.79 16.75 -19.82
N ARG A 528 -18.16 17.74 -19.18
CA ARG A 528 -16.80 18.19 -19.48
C ARG A 528 -15.82 17.03 -19.37
N GLY A 529 -14.82 17.02 -20.22
CA GLY A 529 -13.82 15.93 -20.33
C GLY A 529 -14.27 14.77 -21.23
N SER A 530 -15.56 14.63 -21.55
CA SER A 530 -16.02 13.51 -22.43
C SER A 530 -15.19 13.45 -23.71
N LEU A 531 -14.74 12.24 -24.05
CA LEU A 531 -13.86 12.00 -25.18
C LEU A 531 -14.67 11.87 -26.47
N ILE A 532 -14.16 12.47 -27.55
CA ILE A 532 -14.75 12.46 -28.88
C ILE A 532 -13.69 11.97 -29.88
N ILE A 533 -13.93 10.83 -30.50
CA ILE A 533 -13.02 10.19 -31.46
C ILE A 533 -13.67 10.23 -32.84
N THR A 534 -13.21 11.09 -33.75
CA THR A 534 -13.81 11.25 -35.06
C THR A 534 -13.13 10.39 -36.11
N ASN A 535 -13.87 9.86 -37.06
CA ASN A 535 -13.32 9.17 -38.22
C ASN A 535 -12.45 10.11 -39.08
N THR A 536 -12.79 11.40 -39.16
CA THR A 536 -12.05 12.38 -39.96
C THR A 536 -10.63 12.62 -39.41
N ASP A 537 -10.47 12.76 -38.10
CA ASP A 537 -9.15 12.95 -37.48
C ASP A 537 -8.25 11.71 -37.67
N ASN A 538 -8.85 10.51 -37.79
CA ASN A 538 -8.17 9.23 -37.84
C ASN A 538 -8.20 8.54 -39.21
N LYS A 539 -8.61 9.24 -40.28
CA LYS A 539 -8.81 8.68 -41.62
C LYS A 539 -7.58 8.02 -42.26
N TYR A 540 -6.38 8.39 -41.80
CA TYR A 540 -5.11 7.83 -42.29
C TYR A 540 -4.53 6.74 -41.39
N LYS A 541 -5.14 6.50 -40.21
CA LYS A 541 -4.70 5.46 -39.28
C LYS A 541 -5.23 4.09 -39.73
N LYS A 542 -4.31 3.22 -40.17
CA LYS A 542 -4.68 1.85 -40.59
C LYS A 542 -5.22 1.06 -39.39
N GLY A 543 -6.31 0.34 -39.61
CA GLY A 543 -6.92 -0.50 -38.57
C GLY A 543 -7.60 0.29 -37.43
N PHE A 544 -7.85 1.59 -37.62
CA PHE A 544 -8.39 2.50 -36.59
C PHE A 544 -9.59 1.90 -35.83
N LEU A 545 -10.60 1.37 -36.54
CA LEU A 545 -11.80 0.82 -35.91
C LEU A 545 -11.50 -0.42 -35.06
N SER A 546 -10.64 -1.30 -35.53
CA SER A 546 -10.22 -2.48 -34.77
C SER A 546 -9.46 -2.10 -33.51
N LEU A 547 -8.54 -1.12 -33.59
CA LEU A 547 -7.82 -0.59 -32.42
C LEU A 547 -8.78 0.05 -31.42
N LEU A 548 -9.74 0.83 -31.89
CA LEU A 548 -10.75 1.48 -31.05
C LEU A 548 -11.63 0.45 -30.34
N GLU A 549 -12.07 -0.59 -31.05
CA GLU A 549 -12.90 -1.67 -30.50
C GLU A 549 -12.13 -2.51 -29.47
N GLU A 550 -10.89 -2.88 -29.77
CA GLU A 550 -10.00 -3.64 -28.91
C GLU A 550 -9.69 -2.88 -27.61
N SER A 551 -9.32 -1.59 -27.73
CA SER A 551 -9.04 -0.73 -26.59
C SER A 551 -10.29 -0.51 -25.72
N ALA A 552 -11.47 -0.30 -26.34
CA ALA A 552 -12.73 -0.15 -25.61
C ALA A 552 -13.07 -1.43 -24.84
N LYS A 553 -12.92 -2.60 -25.47
CA LYS A 553 -13.14 -3.90 -24.83
C LYS A 553 -12.19 -4.15 -23.67
N LYS A 554 -10.91 -3.92 -23.87
CA LYS A 554 -9.84 -4.09 -22.85
C LYS A 554 -10.13 -3.25 -21.61
N ASN A 555 -10.64 -2.03 -21.79
CA ASN A 555 -10.88 -1.08 -20.70
C ASN A 555 -12.37 -1.00 -20.28
N ASN A 556 -13.18 -1.96 -20.64
CA ASN A 556 -14.62 -2.03 -20.29
C ASN A 556 -15.42 -0.77 -20.69
N LYS A 557 -15.06 -0.10 -21.80
CA LYS A 557 -15.70 1.16 -22.22
C LYS A 557 -16.81 0.94 -23.23
N THR A 558 -17.94 1.63 -23.03
CA THR A 558 -19.02 1.69 -23.99
C THR A 558 -18.88 2.97 -24.82
N LEU A 559 -18.83 2.83 -26.14
CA LEU A 559 -18.73 3.93 -27.07
C LEU A 559 -20.09 4.20 -27.71
N THR A 560 -20.55 5.45 -27.69
CA THR A 560 -21.76 5.88 -28.36
C THR A 560 -21.40 6.40 -29.75
N ALA A 561 -21.81 5.69 -30.79
CA ALA A 561 -21.65 6.13 -32.18
C ALA A 561 -22.64 7.25 -32.54
N THR A 562 -22.17 8.20 -33.35
CA THR A 562 -23.02 9.27 -33.90
C THR A 562 -22.69 9.53 -35.37
N ASN A 563 -23.71 9.90 -36.15
CA ASN A 563 -23.58 10.25 -37.58
C ASN A 563 -23.44 11.76 -37.80
N THR A 564 -23.44 12.56 -36.77
CA THR A 564 -23.36 14.01 -36.84
C THR A 564 -22.46 14.59 -35.75
N GLY A 565 -21.78 15.70 -36.07
CA GLY A 565 -21.12 16.56 -35.10
C GLY A 565 -21.95 17.78 -34.71
N PHE A 566 -23.19 17.89 -35.19
CA PHE A 566 -24.13 18.96 -34.83
C PHE A 566 -24.94 18.51 -33.59
N VAL A 567 -24.71 19.18 -32.46
CA VAL A 567 -25.28 18.80 -31.17
C VAL A 567 -26.66 19.40 -30.91
N ASP A 568 -27.52 18.76 -30.13
CA ASP A 568 -28.87 19.26 -29.82
C ASP A 568 -28.79 20.53 -28.95
N ASN A 569 -27.80 20.57 -28.07
CA ASN A 569 -27.52 21.73 -27.19
C ASN A 569 -26.05 21.72 -26.77
N GLY A 570 -25.42 22.89 -26.74
CA GLY A 570 -24.00 23.05 -26.39
C GLY A 570 -23.16 23.48 -27.58
N LYS A 571 -21.94 22.95 -27.72
CA LYS A 571 -20.97 23.32 -28.76
C LYS A 571 -20.70 22.13 -29.67
N ASP A 572 -20.82 22.35 -30.99
CA ASP A 572 -20.53 21.34 -32.02
C ASP A 572 -19.05 20.87 -31.99
N PHE A 573 -18.78 19.71 -32.56
CA PHE A 573 -17.45 19.04 -32.47
C PHE A 573 -16.31 19.81 -33.14
N GLY A 574 -16.64 20.76 -34.03
CA GLY A 574 -15.68 21.68 -34.63
C GLY A 574 -15.45 22.99 -33.87
N SER A 575 -16.08 23.15 -32.71
CA SER A 575 -15.95 24.35 -31.87
C SER A 575 -14.54 24.45 -31.23
N SER A 576 -14.10 25.67 -30.92
CA SER A 576 -12.91 25.93 -30.10
C SER A 576 -13.03 25.40 -28.67
N SER A 577 -14.20 24.95 -28.20
CA SER A 577 -14.41 24.27 -26.91
C SER A 577 -14.28 22.75 -27.01
N VAL A 578 -13.84 22.22 -28.17
CA VAL A 578 -13.55 20.80 -28.38
C VAL A 578 -12.08 20.67 -28.80
N SER A 579 -11.24 20.44 -27.81
CA SER A 579 -9.77 20.48 -27.94
C SER A 579 -9.20 19.12 -28.30
N MET A 580 -8.07 19.09 -29.04
CA MET A 580 -7.30 17.87 -29.32
C MET A 580 -6.41 17.55 -28.12
N ILE A 581 -6.37 16.30 -27.70
CA ILE A 581 -5.39 15.83 -26.73
C ILE A 581 -4.07 15.57 -27.46
N SER A 582 -3.00 16.15 -26.95
CA SER A 582 -1.66 15.98 -27.53
C SER A 582 -1.05 14.64 -27.10
N ASP A 583 -0.21 14.08 -27.99
CA ASP A 583 0.73 13.02 -27.62
C ASP A 583 1.81 13.64 -26.71
N THR A 584 1.70 13.38 -25.41
CA THR A 584 2.42 14.10 -24.36
C THR A 584 3.66 13.29 -23.94
N LYS A 585 4.85 13.87 -24.07
CA LYS A 585 6.11 13.32 -23.58
C LYS A 585 6.33 13.73 -22.13
N ILE A 586 6.26 12.76 -21.23
CA ILE A 586 6.27 12.97 -19.79
C ILE A 586 7.61 12.55 -19.21
N ALA A 587 8.15 13.37 -18.30
CA ALA A 587 9.31 13.07 -17.49
C ALA A 587 8.97 13.16 -16.00
N VAL A 588 9.63 12.33 -15.19
CA VAL A 588 9.55 12.33 -13.72
C VAL A 588 10.95 12.41 -13.14
N LEU A 589 11.17 13.33 -12.20
CA LEU A 589 12.44 13.44 -11.50
C LEU A 589 12.58 12.32 -10.47
N ARG A 590 13.76 11.70 -10.38
CA ARG A 590 14.17 10.77 -9.32
C ARG A 590 15.50 11.20 -8.73
N GLY A 591 15.88 10.63 -7.59
CA GLY A 591 17.10 10.98 -6.88
C GLY A 591 16.86 12.07 -5.83
N GLU A 592 17.89 12.42 -5.04
CA GLU A 592 17.78 13.54 -4.11
C GLU A 592 17.38 14.83 -4.87
N PRO A 593 16.40 15.62 -4.41
CA PRO A 593 15.77 15.61 -3.08
C PRO A 593 14.42 14.86 -3.01
N THR A 594 14.04 14.06 -4.03
CA THR A 594 12.73 13.39 -4.05
C THR A 594 12.64 12.30 -2.99
N SER A 595 11.45 12.08 -2.42
CA SER A 595 11.16 10.90 -1.60
C SER A 595 11.11 9.65 -2.47
N THR A 596 11.80 8.57 -2.06
CA THR A 596 11.78 7.29 -2.78
C THR A 596 10.37 6.72 -2.89
N LEU A 597 9.57 6.80 -1.82
CA LEU A 597 8.20 6.28 -1.79
C LEU A 597 7.28 7.08 -2.73
N GLN A 598 7.37 8.41 -2.69
CA GLN A 598 6.54 9.27 -3.54
C GLN A 598 6.91 9.17 -5.03
N PHE A 599 8.19 9.05 -5.34
CA PHE A 599 8.63 8.71 -6.69
C PHE A 599 8.06 7.34 -7.12
N GLY A 600 8.12 6.34 -6.24
CA GLY A 600 7.63 5.01 -6.52
C GLY A 600 6.13 4.95 -6.83
N GLU A 601 5.31 5.71 -6.11
CA GLU A 601 3.87 5.82 -6.37
C GLU A 601 3.59 6.35 -7.79
N ILE A 602 4.35 7.35 -8.26
CA ILE A 602 4.23 7.92 -9.60
C ILE A 602 4.73 6.92 -10.65
N TRP A 603 5.89 6.30 -10.41
CA TRP A 603 6.46 5.31 -11.32
C TRP A 603 5.50 4.13 -11.53
N HIS A 604 5.03 3.54 -10.43
CA HIS A 604 4.03 2.46 -10.45
C HIS A 604 2.72 2.90 -11.13
N PHE A 605 2.29 4.15 -10.91
CA PHE A 605 1.09 4.69 -11.55
C PHE A 605 1.22 4.65 -13.08
N PHE A 606 2.34 5.13 -13.63
CA PHE A 606 2.56 5.11 -15.07
C PHE A 606 2.64 3.70 -15.65
N GLU A 607 3.40 2.80 -15.03
CA GLU A 607 3.66 1.47 -15.60
C GLU A 607 2.52 0.48 -15.32
N GLN A 608 1.94 0.49 -14.11
CA GLN A 608 1.00 -0.55 -13.67
C GLN A 608 -0.47 -0.10 -13.69
N GLN A 609 -0.74 1.19 -13.49
CA GLN A 609 -2.12 1.67 -13.37
C GLN A 609 -2.63 2.38 -14.63
N LEU A 610 -1.81 3.22 -15.26
CA LEU A 610 -2.17 3.95 -16.48
C LEU A 610 -1.67 3.25 -17.76
N ASN A 611 -0.56 2.51 -17.66
CA ASN A 611 0.14 1.89 -18.79
C ASN A 611 0.51 2.92 -19.87
N TYR A 612 1.17 4.02 -19.48
CA TYR A 612 1.61 5.09 -20.37
C TYR A 612 3.12 5.32 -20.22
N PRO A 613 3.88 5.57 -21.32
CA PRO A 613 5.32 5.72 -21.26
C PRO A 613 5.72 6.97 -20.46
N VAL A 614 6.80 6.85 -19.69
CA VAL A 614 7.39 7.92 -18.90
C VAL A 614 8.92 7.85 -18.98
N SER A 615 9.59 8.99 -19.02
CA SER A 615 11.04 9.11 -18.91
C SER A 615 11.41 9.42 -17.45
N ILE A 616 12.28 8.62 -16.87
CA ILE A 616 12.79 8.86 -15.53
C ILE A 616 14.09 9.63 -15.64
N LEU A 617 14.13 10.85 -15.08
CA LEU A 617 15.28 11.75 -15.09
C LEU A 617 15.95 11.74 -13.71
N ASP A 618 17.24 11.44 -13.68
CA ASP A 618 17.99 11.40 -12.44
C ASP A 618 18.50 12.81 -12.08
N SER A 619 18.36 13.21 -10.81
CA SER A 619 18.79 14.51 -10.31
C SER A 619 20.30 14.75 -10.47
N ASP A 620 21.12 13.71 -10.41
CA ASP A 620 22.58 13.81 -10.60
C ASP A 620 22.96 14.30 -12.00
N TYR A 621 22.09 14.07 -12.99
CA TYR A 621 22.28 14.52 -14.38
C TYR A 621 21.41 15.72 -14.76
N TRP A 622 20.73 16.37 -13.80
CA TRP A 622 19.79 17.45 -14.05
C TRP A 622 20.34 18.53 -14.99
N ASN A 623 21.59 18.97 -14.78
CA ASN A 623 22.22 20.03 -15.58
C ASN A 623 22.49 19.63 -17.04
N GLN A 624 22.46 18.32 -17.36
CA GLN A 624 22.70 17.78 -18.69
C GLN A 624 21.37 17.46 -19.44
N VAL A 625 20.23 17.48 -18.75
CA VAL A 625 18.93 17.16 -19.31
C VAL A 625 18.47 18.27 -20.27
N ASP A 626 18.10 17.90 -21.49
CA ASP A 626 17.43 18.80 -22.43
C ASP A 626 15.91 18.76 -22.19
N LEU A 627 15.42 19.70 -21.39
CA LEU A 627 13.99 19.79 -21.05
C LEU A 627 13.08 20.05 -22.26
N SER A 628 13.60 20.59 -23.36
CA SER A 628 12.82 20.87 -24.58
C SER A 628 12.27 19.58 -25.25
N LYS A 629 12.78 18.41 -24.86
CA LYS A 629 12.30 17.09 -25.33
C LYS A 629 11.03 16.62 -24.64
N TYR A 630 10.61 17.28 -23.57
CA TYR A 630 9.48 16.88 -22.73
C TYR A 630 8.42 17.97 -22.70
N ASP A 631 7.16 17.56 -22.72
CA ASP A 631 6.01 18.45 -22.61
C ASP A 631 5.57 18.62 -21.14
N VAL A 632 5.76 17.57 -20.33
CA VAL A 632 5.43 17.54 -18.90
C VAL A 632 6.63 17.09 -18.09
N LEU A 633 6.91 17.78 -16.98
CA LEU A 633 7.85 17.38 -15.94
C LEU A 633 7.11 17.27 -14.61
N VAL A 634 7.23 16.11 -13.96
CA VAL A 634 6.69 15.87 -12.63
C VAL A 634 7.82 15.93 -11.60
N LEU A 635 7.68 16.80 -10.61
CA LEU A 635 8.51 16.82 -9.40
C LEU A 635 7.74 16.12 -8.28
N PRO A 636 8.13 14.89 -7.91
CA PRO A 636 7.53 14.16 -6.79
C PRO A 636 7.70 14.92 -5.48
N ASP A 637 6.92 14.59 -4.46
CA ASP A 637 7.13 15.07 -3.10
C ASP A 637 8.54 14.70 -2.58
N GLY A 638 9.08 15.51 -1.67
CA GLY A 638 10.42 15.33 -1.10
C GLY A 638 10.90 16.54 -0.29
N TYR A 639 12.20 16.53 0.04
CA TYR A 639 12.83 17.56 0.88
C TYR A 639 13.60 18.58 0.02
N TYR A 640 12.91 19.32 -0.83
CA TYR A 640 13.55 20.20 -1.80
C TYR A 640 14.29 21.38 -1.16
N GLY A 641 13.75 22.03 -0.12
CA GLY A 641 14.44 23.12 0.56
C GLY A 641 15.17 24.04 -0.42
N ASN A 642 16.49 24.15 -0.27
CA ASN A 642 17.39 24.88 -1.18
C ASN A 642 18.10 23.95 -2.19
N SER A 643 17.54 22.77 -2.48
CA SER A 643 18.19 21.78 -3.36
C SER A 643 18.16 22.16 -4.85
N LEU A 644 17.28 23.06 -5.25
CA LEU A 644 17.29 23.64 -6.60
C LEU A 644 18.07 24.95 -6.54
N ASP A 645 19.23 25.01 -7.21
CA ASP A 645 20.02 26.22 -7.30
C ASP A 645 19.38 27.26 -8.26
N GLU A 646 19.90 28.49 -8.25
CA GLU A 646 19.37 29.59 -9.07
C GLU A 646 19.38 29.29 -10.58
N ASP A 647 20.41 28.61 -11.09
CA ASP A 647 20.52 28.24 -12.50
C ASP A 647 19.49 27.14 -12.86
N GLN A 648 19.30 26.17 -12.01
CA GLN A 648 18.29 25.10 -12.16
C GLN A 648 16.87 25.69 -12.14
N LEU A 649 16.56 26.56 -11.21
CA LEU A 649 15.30 27.28 -11.12
C LEU A 649 15.07 28.18 -12.35
N GLN A 650 16.10 28.87 -12.84
CA GLN A 650 15.99 29.70 -14.04
C GLN A 650 15.71 28.85 -15.29
N ARG A 651 16.42 27.72 -15.46
CA ARG A 651 16.17 26.80 -16.58
C ARG A 651 14.74 26.25 -16.53
N LEU A 652 14.23 25.91 -15.34
CA LEU A 652 12.87 25.43 -15.16
C LEU A 652 11.85 26.52 -15.55
N LYS A 653 12.05 27.75 -15.10
CA LYS A 653 11.22 28.92 -15.44
C LYS A 653 11.19 29.18 -16.96
N ASP A 654 12.34 29.12 -17.61
CA ASP A 654 12.45 29.37 -19.05
C ASP A 654 11.77 28.23 -19.87
N TRP A 655 11.91 27.00 -19.43
CA TRP A 655 11.21 25.87 -20.04
C TRP A 655 9.69 25.98 -19.88
N VAL A 656 9.17 26.25 -18.68
CA VAL A 656 7.72 26.48 -18.48
C VAL A 656 7.25 27.65 -19.33
N LYS A 657 7.97 28.80 -19.31
CA LYS A 657 7.62 29.99 -20.10
C LYS A 657 7.56 29.70 -21.60
N SER A 658 8.35 28.75 -22.08
CA SER A 658 8.36 28.34 -23.50
C SER A 658 7.25 27.37 -23.90
N GLY A 659 6.47 26.85 -22.95
CA GLY A 659 5.33 25.97 -23.20
C GLY A 659 5.35 24.64 -22.42
N GLY A 660 6.35 24.40 -21.57
CA GLY A 660 6.41 23.22 -20.71
C GLY A 660 5.37 23.25 -19.58
N LYS A 661 4.94 22.08 -19.14
CA LYS A 661 4.01 21.90 -18.01
C LYS A 661 4.73 21.28 -16.82
N LEU A 662 4.84 22.03 -15.73
CA LEU A 662 5.41 21.57 -14.47
C LEU A 662 4.30 21.06 -13.54
N ILE A 663 4.43 19.85 -13.01
CA ILE A 663 3.57 19.33 -11.94
C ILE A 663 4.43 19.23 -10.67
N ALA A 664 4.16 20.07 -9.67
CA ALA A 664 4.85 20.07 -8.39
C ALA A 664 3.95 19.46 -7.31
N MET A 665 4.45 18.43 -6.60
CA MET A 665 3.69 17.70 -5.60
C MET A 665 4.31 17.87 -4.21
N GLY A 666 3.47 18.08 -3.19
CA GLY A 666 3.88 18.14 -1.79
C GLY A 666 5.07 19.07 -1.56
N GLY A 667 6.16 18.58 -0.99
CA GLY A 667 7.38 19.33 -0.68
C GLY A 667 8.09 19.94 -1.88
N ALA A 668 7.83 19.47 -3.11
CA ALA A 668 8.35 20.12 -4.32
C ALA A 668 7.82 21.56 -4.48
N ILE A 669 6.62 21.84 -3.96
CA ILE A 669 6.05 23.19 -3.95
C ILE A 669 6.90 24.13 -3.07
N ASN A 670 7.45 23.62 -1.94
CA ASN A 670 8.34 24.40 -1.08
C ASN A 670 9.63 24.82 -1.80
N GLY A 671 10.14 24.01 -2.73
CA GLY A 671 11.34 24.33 -3.53
C GLY A 671 11.14 25.45 -4.55
N ILE A 672 9.88 25.80 -4.86
CA ILE A 672 9.53 26.88 -5.82
C ILE A 672 8.68 27.99 -5.20
N ASN A 673 8.26 27.83 -3.94
CA ASN A 673 7.46 28.82 -3.23
C ASN A 673 8.27 30.10 -2.94
N GLY A 674 7.66 31.24 -3.23
CA GLY A 674 8.32 32.55 -3.06
C GLY A 674 9.32 32.91 -4.17
N GLU A 675 9.60 31.99 -5.11
CA GLU A 675 10.46 32.26 -6.25
C GLU A 675 9.80 33.21 -7.24
N LYS A 676 10.54 34.24 -7.66
CA LYS A 676 10.04 35.21 -8.64
C LYS A 676 9.61 34.52 -9.93
N GLY A 677 8.35 34.65 -10.28
CA GLY A 677 7.76 34.06 -11.47
C GLY A 677 6.77 32.95 -11.17
N PHE A 678 6.76 32.37 -9.98
CA PHE A 678 5.71 31.46 -9.51
C PHE A 678 4.79 32.21 -8.54
N GLY A 679 3.47 32.06 -8.72
CA GLY A 679 2.46 32.82 -7.94
C GLY A 679 2.05 32.10 -6.64
N ILE A 680 2.51 30.87 -6.43
CA ILE A 680 2.19 30.14 -5.20
C ILE A 680 2.81 30.82 -3.98
N LYS A 681 2.03 30.97 -2.90
CA LYS A 681 2.46 31.59 -1.64
C LYS A 681 2.09 30.71 -0.47
N ALA A 682 3.07 30.35 0.34
CA ALA A 682 2.80 29.74 1.62
C ALA A 682 2.01 30.70 2.52
N ARG A 683 1.05 30.13 3.25
CA ARG A 683 0.27 30.91 4.19
C ARG A 683 1.09 31.27 5.41
N GLU A 684 1.25 32.56 5.67
CA GLU A 684 1.90 33.04 6.89
C GLU A 684 0.99 32.81 8.10
N THR A 685 1.45 32.04 9.06
CA THR A 685 0.81 31.97 10.39
C THR A 685 1.41 33.07 11.27
N LYS A 686 0.55 33.92 11.80
CA LYS A 686 1.00 34.85 12.86
C LYS A 686 1.52 34.03 14.04
N LYS A 687 2.81 34.15 14.33
CA LYS A 687 3.37 33.56 15.56
C LYS A 687 2.62 34.18 16.72
N ASP A 688 1.95 33.34 17.52
CA ASP A 688 1.49 33.76 18.82
C ASP A 688 2.73 34.08 19.67
N THR A 689 2.92 35.34 20.00
CA THR A 689 4.07 35.82 20.78
C THR A 689 3.81 35.72 22.29
N THR A 690 2.62 35.28 22.71
CA THR A 690 2.31 35.01 24.12
C THR A 690 2.92 33.66 24.51
N LEU A 691 4.12 33.71 25.10
CA LEU A 691 4.73 32.54 25.74
C LEU A 691 3.89 32.11 26.94
N THR A 692 3.09 31.06 26.78
CA THR A 692 2.52 30.34 27.90
C THR A 692 3.55 29.33 28.39
N LEU A 693 4.02 29.47 29.61
CA LEU A 693 4.92 28.49 30.23
C LEU A 693 4.05 27.26 30.61
N GLU A 694 4.28 26.17 29.89
CA GLU A 694 3.67 24.88 30.18
C GLU A 694 4.66 23.94 30.86
N SER A 695 4.17 22.91 31.53
CA SER A 695 5.05 21.95 32.19
C SER A 695 5.76 21.10 31.13
N TYR A 696 7.02 20.75 31.35
CA TYR A 696 7.85 20.01 30.40
C TYR A 696 7.25 18.65 29.99
N ASP A 697 6.58 17.98 30.93
CA ASP A 697 5.99 16.65 30.74
C ASP A 697 4.81 16.61 29.78
N ILE A 698 4.18 17.76 29.47
CA ILE A 698 3.07 17.84 28.50
C ILE A 698 3.52 18.32 27.10
N SER A 699 4.80 18.66 26.92
CA SER A 699 5.33 19.27 25.67
C SER A 699 5.05 18.42 24.42
N GLU A 700 5.18 17.11 24.52
CA GLU A 700 4.87 16.17 23.41
C GLU A 700 3.38 16.25 23.03
N ARG A 701 2.48 16.23 24.03
CA ARG A 701 1.03 16.32 23.79
C ARG A 701 0.62 17.70 23.27
N GLU A 702 1.33 18.76 23.64
CA GLU A 702 1.09 20.09 23.11
C GLU A 702 1.48 20.20 21.62
N SER A 703 2.52 19.50 21.19
CA SER A 703 2.93 19.44 19.78
C SER A 703 1.83 18.89 18.85
N ILE A 704 0.95 18.04 19.37
CA ILE A 704 -0.16 17.44 18.63
C ILE A 704 -1.14 18.49 18.10
N LYS A 705 -1.26 19.65 18.76
CA LYS A 705 -2.11 20.77 18.29
C LYS A 705 -1.75 21.22 16.86
N ASN A 706 -0.49 21.02 16.45
CA ASN A 706 0.03 21.40 15.14
C ASN A 706 0.09 20.22 14.16
N ALA A 707 -0.29 19.00 14.54
CA ALA A 707 -0.15 17.81 13.74
C ALA A 707 -1.43 17.46 12.98
N ILE A 708 -1.26 16.92 11.76
CA ILE A 708 -2.28 16.18 11.02
C ILE A 708 -1.67 14.81 10.71
N THR A 709 -2.15 13.79 11.40
CA THR A 709 -1.63 12.43 11.30
C THR A 709 -2.49 11.62 10.31
N GLY A 710 -2.59 12.09 9.04
CA GLY A 710 -3.38 11.46 8.00
C GLY A 710 -4.89 11.50 8.29
N ALA A 711 -5.51 12.64 7.97
CA ALA A 711 -6.93 12.88 8.16
C ALA A 711 -7.64 13.21 6.83
N ILE A 712 -8.91 12.82 6.72
CA ILE A 712 -9.71 13.08 5.51
C ILE A 712 -10.48 14.38 5.67
N PHE A 713 -10.30 15.29 4.71
CA PHE A 713 -11.00 16.56 4.64
C PHE A 713 -11.94 16.62 3.44
N LYS A 714 -13.13 17.14 3.67
CA LYS A 714 -14.07 17.46 2.59
C LYS A 714 -13.69 18.79 1.95
N THR A 715 -13.31 18.77 0.69
CA THR A 715 -12.90 19.95 -0.08
C THR A 715 -14.00 20.42 -1.04
N LYS A 716 -13.87 21.65 -1.52
CA LYS A 716 -14.65 22.20 -2.63
C LYS A 716 -13.90 21.99 -3.94
N VAL A 717 -14.65 21.75 -5.00
CA VAL A 717 -14.12 21.52 -6.34
C VAL A 717 -14.81 22.48 -7.33
N ASP A 718 -14.02 23.24 -8.07
CA ASP A 718 -14.48 23.89 -9.29
C ASP A 718 -14.43 22.88 -10.45
N ASN A 719 -15.51 22.15 -10.64
CA ASN A 719 -15.62 21.15 -11.71
C ASN A 719 -15.72 21.75 -13.13
N THR A 720 -15.65 23.06 -13.27
CA THR A 720 -15.53 23.73 -14.57
C THR A 720 -14.08 23.87 -15.01
N HIS A 721 -13.13 23.74 -14.09
CA HIS A 721 -11.70 23.77 -14.35
C HIS A 721 -11.21 22.45 -14.98
N PRO A 722 -10.32 22.47 -16.01
CA PRO A 722 -9.83 21.24 -16.66
C PRO A 722 -9.23 20.22 -15.71
N LEU A 723 -8.50 20.66 -14.68
CA LEU A 723 -7.93 19.80 -13.66
C LEU A 723 -9.00 18.94 -12.94
N ALA A 724 -10.25 19.39 -12.90
CA ALA A 724 -11.34 18.77 -12.15
C ALA A 724 -12.40 18.10 -13.04
N TYR A 725 -12.12 17.84 -14.32
CA TYR A 725 -13.06 17.11 -15.18
C TYR A 725 -13.28 15.69 -14.66
N GLY A 726 -14.50 15.22 -14.71
CA GLY A 726 -14.93 13.94 -14.14
C GLY A 726 -15.29 13.97 -12.66
N TYR A 727 -15.12 15.12 -11.98
CA TYR A 727 -15.52 15.29 -10.58
C TYR A 727 -16.82 16.06 -10.42
N LYS A 728 -17.48 15.84 -9.29
CA LYS A 728 -18.58 16.68 -8.78
C LYS A 728 -17.99 17.94 -8.09
N ASP A 729 -18.81 18.66 -7.34
CA ASP A 729 -18.42 19.86 -6.60
C ASP A 729 -17.67 19.60 -5.27
N THR A 730 -17.36 18.34 -5.01
CA THR A 730 -16.76 17.88 -3.74
C THR A 730 -15.74 16.77 -4.00
N TYR A 731 -14.63 16.83 -3.28
CA TYR A 731 -13.60 15.79 -3.19
C TYR A 731 -13.23 15.55 -1.73
N PHE A 732 -12.85 14.32 -1.39
CA PHE A 732 -12.32 13.97 -0.07
C PHE A 732 -10.81 13.81 -0.17
N SER A 733 -10.08 14.79 0.37
CA SER A 733 -8.61 14.78 0.34
C SER A 733 -8.06 14.14 1.61
N LEU A 734 -7.08 13.25 1.47
CA LEU A 734 -6.28 12.75 2.58
C LEU A 734 -5.09 13.68 2.78
N LYS A 735 -5.05 14.41 3.90
CA LYS A 735 -3.94 15.26 4.28
C LYS A 735 -3.02 14.57 5.28
N LEU A 736 -1.72 14.62 5.00
CA LEU A 736 -0.67 14.02 5.83
C LEU A 736 0.11 15.04 6.68
N GLY A 737 -0.18 16.32 6.50
CA GLY A 737 0.52 17.42 7.17
C GLY A 737 -0.27 18.71 7.11
N ASP A 738 0.29 19.75 7.70
CA ASP A 738 -0.32 21.07 7.84
C ASP A 738 0.15 22.09 6.78
N ASP A 739 0.77 21.63 5.69
CA ASP A 739 1.14 22.50 4.57
C ASP A 739 -0.06 23.27 4.04
N ALA A 740 0.11 24.58 3.95
CA ALA A 740 -0.95 25.53 3.66
C ALA A 740 -0.47 26.60 2.69
N TYR A 741 -1.19 26.76 1.57
CA TYR A 741 -0.91 27.77 0.55
C TYR A 741 -2.15 28.63 0.29
N GLU A 742 -1.95 29.90 -0.02
CA GLU A 742 -3.04 30.79 -0.40
C GLU A 742 -3.70 30.33 -1.71
N TYR A 743 -4.93 30.75 -1.95
CA TYR A 743 -5.58 30.55 -3.23
C TYR A 743 -4.78 31.24 -4.34
N LEU A 744 -4.73 30.63 -5.50
CA LEU A 744 -4.24 31.29 -6.71
C LEU A 744 -5.26 32.34 -7.17
N ASP A 745 -4.79 33.47 -7.70
CA ASP A 745 -5.66 34.54 -8.22
C ASP A 745 -6.66 33.99 -9.26
N ASN A 746 -6.20 33.08 -10.13
CA ASN A 746 -7.00 32.34 -11.09
C ASN A 746 -6.46 30.90 -11.13
N GLY A 747 -7.34 29.91 -11.21
CA GLY A 747 -6.93 28.50 -11.38
C GLY A 747 -6.89 27.67 -10.10
N THR A 748 -7.48 28.12 -8.99
CA THR A 748 -7.78 27.30 -7.82
C THR A 748 -8.88 26.30 -8.18
N ALA A 749 -8.53 25.03 -8.35
CA ALA A 749 -9.46 23.98 -8.75
C ALA A 749 -10.04 23.19 -7.57
N VAL A 750 -9.22 22.89 -6.55
CA VAL A 750 -9.64 22.19 -5.33
C VAL A 750 -9.11 22.94 -4.11
N TYR A 751 -9.96 23.17 -3.12
CA TYR A 751 -9.63 24.00 -1.97
C TYR A 751 -10.42 23.66 -0.71
N LEU A 752 -9.85 23.98 0.43
CA LEU A 752 -10.56 24.04 1.71
C LEU A 752 -11.28 25.38 1.80
N ASP A 753 -12.57 25.34 2.04
CA ASP A 753 -13.37 26.55 2.32
C ASP A 753 -13.02 27.09 3.72
N LYS A 754 -13.64 27.54 4.57
CA LYS A 754 -13.29 28.03 5.91
C LYS A 754 -13.04 26.88 6.93
N ASP A 755 -12.91 27.23 8.18
CA ASP A 755 -12.64 26.34 9.32
C ASP A 755 -13.21 24.93 9.15
N THR A 756 -12.36 24.02 8.70
CA THR A 756 -12.81 22.69 8.29
C THR A 756 -12.23 21.66 9.24
N ALA A 757 -13.10 21.06 10.06
CA ALA A 757 -12.74 19.84 10.79
C ALA A 757 -12.64 18.67 9.82
N PRO A 758 -11.77 17.68 10.07
CA PRO A 758 -11.71 16.46 9.27
C PRO A 758 -13.04 15.71 9.37
N VAL A 759 -13.43 15.03 8.28
CA VAL A 759 -14.60 14.13 8.27
C VAL A 759 -14.25 12.77 8.86
N ALA A 760 -12.96 12.42 8.87
CA ALA A 760 -12.41 11.24 9.51
C ALA A 760 -10.94 11.46 9.89
N GLY A 761 -10.47 10.82 10.95
CA GLY A 761 -9.12 10.91 11.47
C GLY A 761 -8.87 12.12 12.36
N PHE A 762 -7.59 12.30 12.72
CA PHE A 762 -7.15 13.33 13.66
C PHE A 762 -6.45 14.50 12.96
N ALA A 763 -6.81 15.70 13.37
CA ALA A 763 -6.11 16.94 13.04
C ALA A 763 -6.10 17.87 14.25
N GLY A 764 -4.94 18.37 14.63
CA GLY A 764 -4.77 19.28 15.76
C GLY A 764 -5.44 20.63 15.54
N SER A 765 -5.82 21.28 16.62
CA SER A 765 -6.61 22.51 16.60
C SER A 765 -5.93 23.67 15.86
N ASP A 766 -4.62 23.79 15.97
CA ASP A 766 -3.87 24.88 15.34
C ASP A 766 -3.56 24.56 13.88
N ALA A 767 -3.30 23.29 13.59
CA ALA A 767 -3.21 22.80 12.20
C ALA A 767 -4.52 23.03 11.45
N GLN A 768 -5.70 22.76 12.04
CA GLN A 768 -7.00 23.04 11.42
C GLN A 768 -7.19 24.53 11.09
N LYS A 769 -6.77 25.43 12.00
CA LYS A 769 -6.81 26.89 11.76
C LYS A 769 -5.87 27.30 10.60
N LYS A 770 -4.68 26.71 10.56
CA LYS A 770 -3.67 26.98 9.54
C LYS A 770 -4.14 26.61 8.14
N ILE A 771 -4.74 25.42 7.97
CA ILE A 771 -5.17 24.92 6.66
C ILE A 771 -6.54 25.46 6.18
N GLY A 772 -7.33 26.15 7.03
CA GLY A 772 -8.61 26.74 6.62
C GLY A 772 -8.44 27.77 5.52
N LYS A 773 -9.26 27.76 4.46
CA LYS A 773 -9.17 28.64 3.26
C LYS A 773 -7.84 28.54 2.52
N THR A 774 -7.41 27.33 2.19
CA THR A 774 -6.16 27.05 1.49
C THR A 774 -6.38 26.23 0.23
N LEU A 775 -5.40 26.35 -0.68
CA LEU A 775 -5.29 25.56 -1.90
C LEU A 775 -5.04 24.08 -1.58
N ILE A 776 -5.67 23.17 -2.33
CA ILE A 776 -5.33 21.75 -2.40
C ILE A 776 -4.75 21.42 -3.78
N PHE A 777 -5.48 21.73 -4.86
CA PHE A 777 -4.97 21.59 -6.23
C PHE A 777 -5.30 22.85 -7.05
N GLY A 778 -4.33 23.28 -7.84
CA GLY A 778 -4.54 24.43 -8.73
C GLY A 778 -3.54 24.50 -9.88
N VAL A 779 -3.82 25.38 -10.80
CA VAL A 779 -3.03 25.59 -12.01
C VAL A 779 -2.74 27.09 -12.19
N GLU A 780 -1.50 27.39 -12.50
CA GLU A 780 -1.06 28.74 -12.84
C GLU A 780 -0.51 28.79 -14.26
N ASN A 781 -0.87 29.80 -15.01
CA ASN A 781 -0.28 30.05 -16.33
C ASN A 781 1.02 30.84 -16.18
N TYR A 782 2.10 30.35 -16.79
CA TYR A 782 3.39 31.06 -16.79
C TYR A 782 3.98 31.11 -18.20
N GLY A 783 3.89 32.27 -18.83
CA GLY A 783 4.24 32.44 -20.23
C GLY A 783 3.29 31.66 -21.15
N ARG A 784 3.81 30.70 -21.90
CA ARG A 784 3.01 29.79 -22.73
C ARG A 784 2.74 28.44 -22.07
N GLY A 785 3.38 28.16 -20.95
CA GLY A 785 3.24 26.92 -20.20
C GLY A 785 2.47 27.09 -18.91
N GLN A 786 2.51 26.07 -18.07
CA GLN A 786 1.68 25.99 -16.87
C GLN A 786 2.43 25.34 -15.73
N VAL A 787 2.03 25.70 -14.50
CA VAL A 787 2.45 25.03 -13.27
C VAL A 787 1.22 24.47 -12.59
N VAL A 788 1.21 23.17 -12.35
CA VAL A 788 0.17 22.47 -11.59
C VAL A 788 0.70 22.23 -10.18
N TYR A 789 -0.02 22.68 -9.18
CA TYR A 789 0.30 22.51 -7.76
C TYR A 789 -0.60 21.45 -7.18
N MET A 790 0.00 20.41 -6.57
CA MET A 790 -0.71 19.34 -5.85
C MET A 790 -0.21 19.28 -4.41
N VAL A 791 -0.87 20.03 -3.51
CA VAL A 791 -0.46 20.14 -2.09
C VAL A 791 -0.59 18.81 -1.38
N ASP A 792 -1.72 18.10 -1.59
CA ASP A 792 -1.91 16.73 -1.11
C ASP A 792 -1.56 15.73 -2.22
N ASN A 793 -1.23 14.50 -1.84
CA ASN A 793 -0.88 13.46 -2.79
C ASN A 793 -2.13 12.74 -3.35
N PRO A 794 -2.51 12.95 -4.63
CA PRO A 794 -3.66 12.26 -5.23
C PRO A 794 -3.43 10.77 -5.53
N LEU A 795 -2.18 10.29 -5.45
CA LEU A 795 -1.79 8.91 -5.76
C LEU A 795 -1.46 8.08 -4.51
N PHE A 796 -1.73 8.62 -3.31
CA PHE A 796 -1.26 8.11 -2.04
C PHE A 796 -1.32 6.58 -1.91
N ARG A 797 -0.17 5.96 -1.70
CA ARG A 797 0.05 4.51 -1.57
C ARG A 797 -0.65 3.67 -2.66
N GLY A 798 -0.91 4.26 -3.83
CA GLY A 798 -1.56 3.60 -4.96
C GLY A 798 -3.05 3.25 -4.78
N PHE A 799 -3.62 3.39 -3.57
CA PHE A 799 -5.01 2.98 -3.28
C PHE A 799 -6.03 4.11 -3.25
N TRP A 800 -5.61 5.38 -3.18
CA TRP A 800 -6.51 6.54 -3.13
C TRP A 800 -7.15 6.79 -4.50
N GLU A 801 -8.10 5.91 -4.89
CA GLU A 801 -8.71 5.87 -6.23
C GLU A 801 -9.37 7.18 -6.62
N ASN A 802 -10.00 7.87 -5.64
CA ASN A 802 -10.68 9.14 -5.86
C ASN A 802 -9.75 10.29 -6.27
N GLY A 803 -8.44 10.19 -5.99
CA GLY A 803 -7.45 11.23 -6.35
C GLY A 803 -6.87 11.09 -7.76
N LYS A 804 -6.76 9.87 -8.27
CA LYS A 804 -5.97 9.53 -9.47
C LYS A 804 -6.36 10.33 -10.72
N LEU A 805 -7.65 10.58 -10.93
CA LEU A 805 -8.10 11.31 -12.12
C LEU A 805 -7.65 12.78 -12.13
N PHE A 806 -7.41 13.43 -10.96
CA PHE A 806 -6.78 14.76 -10.92
C PHE A 806 -5.38 14.74 -11.54
N PHE A 807 -4.59 13.71 -11.22
CA PHE A 807 -3.25 13.55 -11.78
C PHE A 807 -3.30 13.32 -13.30
N VAL A 808 -4.21 12.46 -13.77
CA VAL A 808 -4.44 12.25 -15.22
C VAL A 808 -4.89 13.53 -15.92
N ASN A 809 -5.79 14.29 -15.31
CA ASN A 809 -6.24 15.59 -15.86
C ASN A 809 -5.06 16.57 -15.95
N ALA A 810 -4.18 16.61 -14.96
CA ALA A 810 -2.96 17.44 -15.03
C ALA A 810 -2.07 17.04 -16.20
N LEU A 811 -1.98 15.74 -16.53
CA LEU A 811 -1.20 15.26 -17.68
C LEU A 811 -1.82 15.67 -19.03
N PHE A 812 -3.13 15.47 -19.23
CA PHE A 812 -3.75 15.45 -20.55
C PHE A 812 -4.83 16.51 -20.79
N MET A 813 -5.51 17.04 -19.75
CA MET A 813 -6.66 17.94 -19.90
C MET A 813 -6.30 19.42 -19.64
N VAL A 814 -5.29 19.66 -18.83
CA VAL A 814 -4.76 21.01 -18.57
C VAL A 814 -3.84 21.40 -19.73
N ASN A 815 -4.22 22.43 -20.52
CA ASN A 815 -3.50 22.90 -21.72
C ASN A 815 -3.29 24.41 -21.68
#